data_cb26f8abee41704165244fa3e1fb51f7
#
_entry.id   cb26f8abee41704165244fa3e1fb51f7
#
_cell.length_a   1.000
_cell.length_b   1.000
_cell.length_c   1.000
_cell.angle_alpha   90.00
_cell.angle_beta   90.00
_cell.angle_gamma   90.00
#
_symmetry.space_group_name_H-M   'P 1'
#
loop_
_entity.id
_entity.type
_entity.pdbx_description
1 polymer ?
#
loop_
_entity_poly.entity_id
_entity_poly.type
_entity_poly.pdbx_seq_one_letter_code
_entity_poly.pdbx_strand_id
1 'polypeptide(L)'
;MVLWLIGAEGRRHRLVDLSFVPCFYVDGPEPRLTSLARDLAARAAVKCAWAAKTNIWDGRELRVLEVAVRHPTQSAALVRFVHRYDSGLRLYNSDLMLAPMYCWQKGIFPLARVEVEEQGARDWGLGAGNPRSAGAFPGRDRAGTRPAPTVRAIRCCDDEWAVNYALPPLRIMRARMEGLSNVDPQHGRRGALEVEIDGEWQVLDDAEEPVALGLERLLRVHDPDMILSEWGDATLFPALLRQARKLGLTLSLNRDAHPAERRRARSYMSYGRILFKGSTTTLFGRLHVDTQNSFIADQCDLEGLWELTRVTKLPVQYCARTSTGTGISYMQMELAYGDGVLIPEQKAEPETPKHPDELLKADRGGLVFLPRLGFFTNVGELDFVSEFPSIMARFNISPETVNCGCCPEAPRILELGYRVCQRRRGITSRVVERLIRKRQEYKRQMAGDTKGEIANPQEQGPAPVGPQAVILSEAKNLALTVFKTVQDPSSSRGCVPPQDDSSRDSAACKTPPCHGVADSPAAVLERRHAAKERRAALKWLLVCCFGYTGYKNARFGKIEAHEAINAVAREKLLVAKETAEARGYRVLHALVDSLYAQRDDATREDYENLSQEIERRTGLPMAVEAVYRYVVFLPSKQSPEIPVPNRFFCVPEEGEVKVRGLECRKHDTPPLVARMQREALEVLAEAHDFQSYGCKLEEAREVLARYLAQLETGNVNLEQLVVNRRLTRSPGDYRQASATAIAAKQLERSGVKLRPGENLQYIITDAEAELPDDRVRAWTLWEGWHGYDVKNYQKALRDAFEAFEHFALVR
;
A
#
# COMPACT_ATOMS: atom_id res chain seq x y z
N MET A 1 -11.92 -13.89 -21.44
CA MET A 1 -11.58 -13.79 -20.00
C MET A 1 -12.27 -14.92 -19.25
N VAL A 2 -11.59 -15.54 -18.28
CA VAL A 2 -12.21 -16.53 -17.38
C VAL A 2 -12.60 -15.85 -16.09
N LEU A 3 -13.87 -16.04 -15.68
CA LEU A 3 -14.43 -15.50 -14.44
C LEU A 3 -14.76 -16.64 -13.48
N TRP A 4 -14.46 -16.45 -12.24
CA TRP A 4 -14.90 -17.33 -11.15
C TRP A 4 -15.84 -16.54 -10.24
N LEU A 5 -17.06 -17.03 -10.08
CA LEU A 5 -18.13 -16.37 -9.33
C LEU A 5 -18.62 -17.29 -8.22
N ILE A 6 -19.12 -16.69 -7.16
CA ILE A 6 -19.84 -17.35 -6.08
C ILE A 6 -21.30 -16.93 -6.20
N GLY A 7 -22.18 -17.87 -6.51
CA GLY A 7 -23.63 -17.63 -6.60
C GLY A 7 -24.24 -17.31 -5.23
N ALA A 8 -25.42 -16.74 -5.22
CA ALA A 8 -26.15 -16.42 -3.97
C ALA A 8 -26.40 -17.66 -3.10
N GLU A 9 -26.54 -18.84 -3.74
CA GLU A 9 -26.68 -20.15 -3.08
C GLU A 9 -25.34 -20.74 -2.61
N GLY A 10 -24.22 -20.01 -2.75
CA GLY A 10 -22.89 -20.47 -2.38
C GLY A 10 -22.21 -21.40 -3.39
N ARG A 11 -22.81 -21.66 -4.56
CA ARG A 11 -22.17 -22.45 -5.62
C ARG A 11 -21.09 -21.64 -6.34
N ARG A 12 -20.07 -22.36 -6.84
CA ARG A 12 -18.96 -21.77 -7.58
C ARG A 12 -19.18 -21.99 -9.08
N HIS A 13 -19.16 -20.89 -9.82
CA HIS A 13 -19.39 -20.88 -11.27
C HIS A 13 -18.11 -20.45 -11.99
N ARG A 14 -17.77 -21.18 -13.05
CA ARG A 14 -16.69 -20.83 -13.98
C ARG A 14 -17.31 -20.39 -15.29
N LEU A 15 -17.17 -19.13 -15.65
CA LEU A 15 -17.71 -18.55 -16.87
C LEU A 15 -16.58 -18.06 -17.77
N VAL A 16 -16.85 -17.98 -19.07
CA VAL A 16 -15.91 -17.45 -20.07
C VAL A 16 -16.55 -16.27 -20.78
N ASP A 17 -15.93 -15.09 -20.69
CA ASP A 17 -16.33 -13.94 -21.52
C ASP A 17 -15.45 -13.90 -22.79
N LEU A 18 -16.07 -14.14 -23.94
CA LEU A 18 -15.43 -14.08 -25.26
C LEU A 18 -15.51 -12.71 -25.91
N SER A 19 -16.32 -11.79 -25.34
CA SER A 19 -16.51 -10.44 -25.89
C SER A 19 -15.37 -9.47 -25.52
N PHE A 20 -14.45 -9.86 -24.64
CA PHE A 20 -13.33 -9.04 -24.24
C PHE A 20 -12.27 -8.93 -25.33
N VAL A 21 -12.07 -7.71 -25.84
CA VAL A 21 -11.09 -7.39 -26.87
C VAL A 21 -10.17 -6.29 -26.35
N PRO A 22 -8.97 -6.62 -25.84
CA PRO A 22 -7.99 -5.62 -25.44
C PRO A 22 -7.48 -4.86 -26.65
N CYS A 23 -7.25 -3.54 -26.44
CA CYS A 23 -6.70 -2.65 -27.45
C CYS A 23 -5.42 -1.98 -26.95
N PHE A 24 -4.47 -1.77 -27.84
CA PHE A 24 -3.35 -0.86 -27.64
C PHE A 24 -3.27 0.12 -28.80
N TYR A 25 -2.53 1.20 -28.64
CA TYR A 25 -2.43 2.28 -29.61
C TYR A 25 -1.00 2.45 -30.07
N VAL A 26 -0.84 2.85 -31.34
CA VAL A 26 0.47 3.13 -31.93
C VAL A 26 0.44 4.52 -32.53
N ASP A 27 1.42 5.36 -32.15
CA ASP A 27 1.64 6.71 -32.66
C ASP A 27 2.91 6.75 -33.51
N GLY A 28 2.89 7.56 -34.55
CA GLY A 28 4.00 7.75 -35.47
C GLY A 28 3.59 8.36 -36.81
N PRO A 29 4.52 8.46 -37.78
CA PRO A 29 4.21 9.00 -39.10
C PRO A 29 3.14 8.18 -39.84
N GLU A 30 2.12 8.84 -40.38
CA GLU A 30 0.96 8.21 -41.01
C GLU A 30 1.30 7.15 -42.10
N PRO A 31 2.32 7.37 -42.97
CA PRO A 31 2.71 6.35 -43.94
C PRO A 31 3.20 5.05 -43.31
N ARG A 32 3.95 5.16 -42.18
CA ARG A 32 4.45 4.01 -41.41
C ARG A 32 3.33 3.27 -40.70
N LEU A 33 2.40 4.03 -40.06
CA LEU A 33 1.22 3.44 -39.43
C LEU A 33 0.30 2.74 -40.45
N THR A 34 0.14 3.26 -41.67
CA THR A 34 -0.63 2.64 -42.75
C THR A 34 0.00 1.34 -43.19
N SER A 35 1.33 1.30 -43.35
CA SER A 35 2.05 0.08 -43.67
C SER A 35 1.90 -0.95 -42.54
N LEU A 36 2.13 -0.55 -41.28
CA LEU A 36 1.94 -1.42 -40.13
C LEU A 36 0.52 -1.99 -40.08
N ALA A 37 -0.51 -1.15 -40.28
CA ALA A 37 -1.92 -1.59 -40.28
C ALA A 37 -2.19 -2.69 -41.32
N ARG A 38 -1.61 -2.57 -42.53
CA ARG A 38 -1.72 -3.58 -43.57
C ARG A 38 -1.09 -4.91 -43.13
N ASP A 39 0.11 -4.86 -42.58
CA ASP A 39 0.83 -6.04 -42.12
C ASP A 39 0.18 -6.73 -40.93
N LEU A 40 -0.44 -5.95 -40.04
CA LEU A 40 -1.23 -6.46 -38.92
C LEU A 40 -2.57 -7.06 -39.42
N ALA A 41 -3.25 -6.41 -40.37
CA ALA A 41 -4.53 -6.91 -40.93
C ALA A 41 -4.40 -8.26 -41.63
N ALA A 42 -3.21 -8.59 -42.19
CA ALA A 42 -2.92 -9.90 -42.71
C ALA A 42 -2.94 -11.04 -41.66
N ARG A 43 -2.97 -10.67 -40.37
CA ARG A 43 -3.02 -11.57 -39.23
C ARG A 43 -4.47 -11.72 -38.75
N ALA A 44 -5.07 -12.89 -38.85
CA ALA A 44 -6.49 -13.14 -38.58
C ALA A 44 -7.03 -12.73 -37.20
N ALA A 45 -6.15 -12.47 -36.22
CA ALA A 45 -6.50 -12.17 -34.85
C ALA A 45 -6.55 -10.66 -34.51
N VAL A 46 -6.39 -9.76 -35.49
CA VAL A 46 -6.22 -8.32 -35.25
C VAL A 46 -7.22 -7.53 -36.09
N LYS A 47 -7.78 -6.46 -35.49
CA LYS A 47 -8.54 -5.43 -36.22
C LYS A 47 -7.84 -4.10 -35.97
N CYS A 48 -7.51 -3.38 -37.06
CA CYS A 48 -6.91 -2.05 -36.98
C CYS A 48 -7.95 -0.97 -37.32
N ALA A 49 -7.93 0.14 -36.62
CA ALA A 49 -8.75 1.33 -36.88
C ALA A 49 -8.00 2.59 -36.53
N TRP A 50 -8.38 3.73 -37.12
CA TRP A 50 -7.90 5.03 -36.68
C TRP A 50 -8.74 5.55 -35.51
N ALA A 51 -8.06 6.08 -34.48
CA ALA A 51 -8.70 6.66 -33.32
C ALA A 51 -8.10 8.01 -32.97
N ALA A 52 -8.91 8.91 -32.44
CA ALA A 52 -8.46 10.15 -31.83
C ALA A 52 -8.33 9.93 -30.32
N LYS A 53 -7.18 10.24 -29.76
CA LYS A 53 -6.85 10.03 -28.35
C LYS A 53 -6.04 11.22 -27.81
N THR A 54 -6.19 11.50 -26.54
CA THR A 54 -5.50 12.64 -25.89
C THR A 54 -4.11 12.24 -25.40
N ASN A 55 -3.10 13.06 -25.75
CA ASN A 55 -1.79 12.96 -25.11
C ASN A 55 -1.86 13.53 -23.69
N ILE A 56 -1.37 12.77 -22.72
CA ILE A 56 -1.44 13.16 -21.31
C ILE A 56 -0.67 14.46 -21.02
N TRP A 57 0.50 14.64 -21.61
CA TRP A 57 1.45 15.69 -21.24
C TRP A 57 1.02 17.08 -21.71
N ASP A 58 0.62 17.21 -22.94
CA ASP A 58 0.23 18.50 -23.54
C ASP A 58 -1.28 18.67 -23.76
N GLY A 59 -2.04 17.57 -23.58
CA GLY A 59 -3.50 17.55 -23.74
C GLY A 59 -3.95 17.70 -25.18
N ARG A 60 -3.06 17.51 -26.17
CA ARG A 60 -3.40 17.54 -27.60
C ARG A 60 -4.04 16.22 -28.02
N GLU A 61 -4.98 16.31 -28.93
CA GLU A 61 -5.53 15.15 -29.58
C GLU A 61 -4.56 14.62 -30.64
N LEU A 62 -4.25 13.33 -30.55
CA LEU A 62 -3.42 12.61 -31.50
C LEU A 62 -4.27 11.63 -32.29
N ARG A 63 -4.01 11.53 -33.61
CA ARG A 63 -4.56 10.50 -34.47
C ARG A 63 -3.64 9.29 -34.43
N VAL A 64 -4.09 8.23 -33.80
CA VAL A 64 -3.31 7.02 -33.54
C VAL A 64 -3.92 5.78 -34.20
N LEU A 65 -3.11 4.76 -34.43
CA LEU A 65 -3.59 3.47 -34.90
C LEU A 65 -4.05 2.65 -33.68
N GLU A 66 -5.34 2.35 -33.59
CA GLU A 66 -5.89 1.41 -32.63
C GLU A 66 -5.70 -0.02 -33.15
N VAL A 67 -5.13 -0.88 -32.31
CA VAL A 67 -4.90 -2.30 -32.58
C VAL A 67 -5.73 -3.11 -31.60
N ALA A 68 -6.88 -3.61 -32.03
CA ALA A 68 -7.77 -4.46 -31.27
C ALA A 68 -7.40 -5.94 -31.46
N VAL A 69 -7.12 -6.63 -30.34
CA VAL A 69 -6.58 -8.00 -30.33
C VAL A 69 -7.69 -8.99 -29.99
N ARG A 70 -8.22 -9.73 -30.98
CA ARG A 70 -9.31 -10.68 -30.76
C ARG A 70 -8.94 -11.87 -29.88
N HIS A 71 -7.67 -12.25 -29.83
CA HIS A 71 -7.16 -13.29 -28.95
C HIS A 71 -6.21 -12.69 -27.90
N PRO A 72 -6.68 -12.37 -26.70
CA PRO A 72 -5.89 -11.66 -25.67
C PRO A 72 -4.52 -12.29 -25.37
N THR A 73 -4.40 -13.61 -25.48
CA THR A 73 -3.13 -14.34 -25.31
C THR A 73 -2.04 -13.95 -26.30
N GLN A 74 -2.42 -13.37 -27.45
CA GLN A 74 -1.48 -12.94 -28.50
C GLN A 74 -1.02 -11.48 -28.28
N SER A 75 -1.63 -10.74 -27.37
CA SER A 75 -1.35 -9.31 -27.15
C SER A 75 0.13 -9.03 -26.97
N ALA A 76 0.80 -9.75 -26.07
CA ALA A 76 2.24 -9.57 -25.82
C ALA A 76 3.13 -9.89 -27.03
N ALA A 77 2.72 -10.85 -27.87
CA ALA A 77 3.46 -11.19 -29.09
C ALA A 77 3.30 -10.11 -30.16
N LEU A 78 2.10 -9.54 -30.29
CA LEU A 78 1.83 -8.42 -31.21
C LEU A 78 2.57 -7.15 -30.82
N VAL A 79 2.58 -6.82 -29.52
CA VAL A 79 3.36 -5.68 -28.99
C VAL A 79 4.85 -5.86 -29.33
N ARG A 80 5.43 -7.05 -29.09
CA ARG A 80 6.82 -7.33 -29.48
C ARG A 80 7.04 -7.26 -30.99
N PHE A 81 6.06 -7.61 -31.79
CA PHE A 81 6.14 -7.46 -33.25
C PHE A 81 6.24 -5.98 -33.63
N VAL A 82 5.37 -5.11 -33.07
CA VAL A 82 5.38 -3.67 -33.37
C VAL A 82 6.70 -3.02 -32.93
N HIS A 83 7.25 -3.35 -31.77
CA HIS A 83 8.57 -2.87 -31.32
C HIS A 83 9.71 -3.25 -32.28
N ARG A 84 9.63 -4.42 -32.91
CA ARG A 84 10.64 -4.85 -33.90
C ARG A 84 10.41 -4.28 -35.29
N TYR A 85 9.18 -3.88 -35.57
CA TYR A 85 8.78 -3.37 -36.88
C TYR A 85 9.44 -2.03 -37.18
N ASP A 86 9.37 -1.10 -36.22
CA ASP A 86 10.00 0.22 -36.30
C ASP A 86 10.18 0.80 -34.90
N SER A 87 11.43 1.07 -34.51
CA SER A 87 11.78 1.67 -33.22
C SER A 87 11.36 3.14 -33.06
N GLY A 88 10.97 3.80 -34.16
CA GLY A 88 10.44 5.17 -34.13
C GLY A 88 8.95 5.27 -33.81
N LEU A 89 8.24 4.13 -33.70
CA LEU A 89 6.84 4.09 -33.30
C LEU A 89 6.70 4.10 -31.78
N ARG A 90 5.71 4.85 -31.26
CA ARG A 90 5.41 4.92 -29.83
C ARG A 90 4.18 4.07 -29.55
N LEU A 91 4.28 3.22 -28.54
CA LEU A 91 3.17 2.38 -28.09
C LEU A 91 2.54 2.94 -26.82
N TYR A 92 1.22 2.80 -26.74
CA TYR A 92 0.43 3.17 -25.59
C TYR A 92 -0.55 2.05 -25.24
N ASN A 93 -0.85 1.88 -23.97
CA ASN A 93 -1.72 0.84 -23.42
C ASN A 93 -1.26 -0.60 -23.74
N SER A 94 0.00 -0.79 -24.16
CA SER A 94 0.53 -2.02 -24.73
C SER A 94 0.94 -3.06 -23.68
N ASP A 95 1.29 -2.62 -22.47
CA ASP A 95 1.82 -3.45 -21.38
C ASP A 95 0.88 -3.49 -20.14
N LEU A 96 -0.40 -3.13 -20.34
CA LEU A 96 -1.38 -3.17 -19.28
C LEU A 96 -1.80 -4.62 -18.96
N MET A 97 -2.05 -4.89 -17.67
CA MET A 97 -2.62 -6.19 -17.28
C MET A 97 -4.04 -6.33 -17.84
N LEU A 98 -4.33 -7.50 -18.42
CA LEU A 98 -5.63 -7.75 -19.05
C LEU A 98 -6.80 -7.78 -18.03
N ALA A 99 -6.57 -8.22 -16.79
CA ALA A 99 -7.62 -8.31 -15.79
C ALA A 99 -8.15 -6.93 -15.36
N PRO A 100 -7.33 -5.93 -15.00
CA PRO A 100 -7.82 -4.55 -14.79
C PRO A 100 -8.45 -3.94 -16.03
N MET A 101 -7.87 -4.12 -17.22
CA MET A 101 -8.48 -3.63 -18.47
C MET A 101 -9.89 -4.20 -18.69
N TYR A 102 -10.07 -5.49 -18.43
CA TYR A 102 -11.38 -6.13 -18.47
C TYR A 102 -12.35 -5.46 -17.49
N CYS A 103 -11.91 -5.23 -16.25
CA CYS A 103 -12.71 -4.54 -15.25
C CYS A 103 -13.13 -3.14 -15.71
N TRP A 104 -12.19 -2.36 -16.27
CA TRP A 104 -12.49 -1.02 -16.78
C TRP A 104 -13.48 -1.03 -17.96
N GLN A 105 -13.32 -1.96 -18.91
CA GLN A 105 -14.24 -2.08 -20.05
C GLN A 105 -15.65 -2.52 -19.66
N LYS A 106 -15.76 -3.36 -18.62
CA LYS A 106 -17.06 -3.90 -18.16
C LYS A 106 -17.69 -3.10 -17.03
N GLY A 107 -16.99 -2.09 -16.49
CA GLY A 107 -17.47 -1.34 -15.33
C GLY A 107 -17.64 -2.20 -14.07
N ILE A 108 -16.78 -3.19 -13.87
CA ILE A 108 -16.80 -4.11 -12.72
C ILE A 108 -15.46 -4.05 -11.97
N PHE A 109 -15.38 -4.69 -10.82
CA PHE A 109 -14.15 -4.78 -10.03
C PHE A 109 -14.11 -6.13 -9.26
N PRO A 110 -12.94 -6.58 -8.82
CA PRO A 110 -12.83 -7.82 -8.06
C PRO A 110 -13.65 -7.78 -6.77
N LEU A 111 -14.29 -8.88 -6.41
CA LEU A 111 -15.18 -9.05 -5.25
C LEU A 111 -16.47 -8.22 -5.33
N ALA A 112 -16.79 -7.62 -6.45
CA ALA A 112 -18.06 -6.94 -6.67
C ALA A 112 -19.23 -7.93 -6.77
N ARG A 113 -20.41 -7.49 -6.34
CA ARG A 113 -21.67 -8.15 -6.67
C ARG A 113 -22.04 -7.82 -8.11
N VAL A 114 -22.29 -8.86 -8.91
CA VAL A 114 -22.61 -8.73 -10.34
C VAL A 114 -23.82 -9.57 -10.71
N GLU A 115 -24.58 -9.11 -11.69
CA GLU A 115 -25.57 -9.91 -12.42
C GLU A 115 -24.98 -10.34 -13.74
N VAL A 116 -25.14 -11.63 -14.09
CA VAL A 116 -24.57 -12.21 -15.30
C VAL A 116 -25.69 -12.90 -16.11
N GLU A 117 -25.79 -12.52 -17.36
CA GLU A 117 -26.59 -13.27 -18.35
C GLU A 117 -25.68 -14.31 -19.03
N GLU A 118 -26.07 -15.57 -18.93
CA GLU A 118 -25.36 -16.67 -19.57
C GLU A 118 -25.95 -16.96 -20.95
N GLN A 119 -25.09 -17.18 -21.93
CA GLN A 119 -25.49 -17.72 -23.22
C GLN A 119 -25.47 -19.24 -23.15
N GLY A 120 -26.62 -19.88 -23.33
CA GLY A 120 -26.74 -21.35 -23.31
C GLY A 120 -25.92 -21.99 -24.41
N ALA A 121 -25.38 -23.17 -24.14
CA ALA A 121 -24.55 -23.93 -25.12
C ALA A 121 -25.30 -24.31 -26.41
N ARG A 122 -26.59 -24.06 -26.50
CA ARG A 122 -27.45 -24.38 -27.67
C ARG A 122 -27.51 -23.30 -28.75
N ASP A 123 -27.05 -22.06 -28.45
CA ASP A 123 -27.17 -20.94 -29.41
C ASP A 123 -25.97 -20.78 -30.34
N TRP A 124 -25.00 -21.68 -30.28
CA TRP A 124 -23.92 -21.74 -31.26
C TRP A 124 -24.38 -22.51 -32.49
N GLY A 125 -24.91 -21.80 -33.46
CA GLY A 125 -25.07 -22.32 -34.81
C GLY A 125 -23.71 -22.71 -35.39
N LEU A 126 -23.29 -23.95 -35.15
CA LEU A 126 -22.17 -24.55 -35.82
C LEU A 126 -22.57 -24.78 -37.27
N GLY A 127 -22.30 -23.80 -38.13
CA GLY A 127 -22.14 -24.08 -39.56
C GLY A 127 -21.18 -25.24 -39.67
N ALA A 128 -21.59 -26.27 -40.43
CA ALA A 128 -20.84 -27.49 -40.72
C ALA A 128 -19.50 -27.17 -41.41
N GLY A 129 -18.48 -26.81 -40.62
CA GLY A 129 -17.10 -26.56 -41.06
C GLY A 129 -16.15 -27.54 -40.39
N ASN A 130 -15.38 -28.22 -41.18
CA ASN A 130 -14.41 -29.28 -40.95
C ASN A 130 -13.63 -29.17 -39.62
N PRO A 131 -13.64 -30.17 -38.70
CA PRO A 131 -13.11 -30.08 -37.34
C PRO A 131 -11.56 -30.13 -37.24
N ARG A 132 -10.81 -30.00 -38.31
CA ARG A 132 -9.33 -30.14 -38.30
C ARG A 132 -8.52 -28.85 -38.15
N SER A 133 -9.13 -27.67 -38.05
CA SER A 133 -8.43 -26.37 -37.92
C SER A 133 -8.73 -25.53 -36.68
N ALA A 134 -9.47 -26.04 -35.72
CA ALA A 134 -9.74 -25.35 -34.47
C ALA A 134 -8.61 -25.63 -33.47
N GLY A 135 -7.71 -24.67 -33.30
CA GLY A 135 -6.76 -24.65 -32.19
C GLY A 135 -7.49 -24.82 -30.88
N ALA A 136 -6.89 -25.54 -29.95
CA ALA A 136 -7.46 -25.95 -28.66
C ALA A 136 -8.26 -24.84 -27.97
N PHE A 137 -9.59 -25.01 -27.84
CA PHE A 137 -10.43 -24.16 -27.03
C PHE A 137 -10.08 -24.31 -25.54
N PRO A 138 -9.77 -23.26 -24.81
CA PRO A 138 -9.56 -23.33 -23.38
C PRO A 138 -10.92 -23.31 -22.66
N GLY A 139 -11.40 -24.44 -22.19
CA GLY A 139 -12.57 -24.41 -21.33
C GLY A 139 -13.45 -25.65 -21.34
N ARG A 140 -12.94 -26.76 -20.82
CA ARG A 140 -13.79 -27.88 -20.39
C ARG A 140 -14.05 -27.75 -18.88
N ASP A 141 -15.23 -28.26 -18.45
CA ASP A 141 -15.51 -28.44 -17.01
C ASP A 141 -14.50 -29.44 -16.37
N ARG A 142 -14.54 -29.58 -15.05
CA ARG A 142 -13.67 -30.54 -14.31
C ARG A 142 -13.78 -31.98 -14.85
N ALA A 143 -14.90 -32.31 -15.45
CA ALA A 143 -15.16 -33.65 -16.04
C ALA A 143 -14.75 -33.73 -17.52
N GLY A 144 -14.34 -32.63 -18.15
CA GLY A 144 -13.90 -32.61 -19.55
C GLY A 144 -15.00 -32.82 -20.59
N THR A 145 -16.28 -32.77 -20.20
CA THR A 145 -17.41 -33.23 -20.99
C THR A 145 -18.27 -32.11 -21.60
N ARG A 146 -18.25 -30.89 -21.03
CA ARG A 146 -19.06 -29.77 -21.55
C ARG A 146 -18.22 -28.48 -21.66
N PRO A 147 -18.45 -27.64 -22.69
CA PRO A 147 -17.86 -26.33 -22.79
C PRO A 147 -18.37 -25.47 -21.59
N ALA A 148 -17.49 -24.65 -21.01
CA ALA A 148 -17.89 -23.71 -19.96
C ALA A 148 -18.94 -22.74 -20.52
N PRO A 149 -19.99 -22.38 -19.74
CA PRO A 149 -20.97 -21.40 -20.14
C PRO A 149 -20.30 -20.06 -20.43
N THR A 150 -20.82 -19.34 -21.43
CA THR A 150 -20.28 -18.07 -21.89
C THR A 150 -21.11 -16.91 -21.35
N VAL A 151 -20.44 -15.80 -21.06
CA VAL A 151 -21.08 -14.56 -20.64
C VAL A 151 -21.65 -13.83 -21.87
N ARG A 152 -22.96 -13.53 -21.85
CA ARG A 152 -23.62 -12.63 -22.79
C ARG A 152 -23.52 -11.18 -22.33
N ALA A 153 -23.86 -10.92 -21.08
CA ALA A 153 -23.78 -9.61 -20.44
C ALA A 153 -23.36 -9.76 -18.99
N ILE A 154 -22.71 -8.75 -18.46
CA ILE A 154 -22.35 -8.63 -17.06
C ILE A 154 -22.63 -7.20 -16.60
N ARG A 155 -23.30 -7.05 -15.45
CA ARG A 155 -23.65 -5.76 -14.85
C ARG A 155 -23.18 -5.73 -13.41
N CYS A 156 -22.47 -4.68 -13.03
CA CYS A 156 -22.11 -4.42 -11.64
C CYS A 156 -23.32 -3.94 -10.85
N CYS A 157 -23.56 -4.52 -9.68
CA CYS A 157 -24.62 -4.17 -8.73
C CYS A 157 -24.02 -3.66 -7.42
N ASP A 158 -22.82 -3.14 -7.46
CA ASP A 158 -22.03 -2.71 -6.30
C ASP A 158 -21.27 -1.44 -6.65
N ASP A 159 -20.75 -0.75 -5.63
CA ASP A 159 -19.95 0.47 -5.78
C ASP A 159 -18.59 0.27 -5.10
N GLU A 160 -17.51 0.42 -5.86
CA GLU A 160 -16.14 0.32 -5.34
C GLU A 160 -15.80 1.42 -4.32
N TRP A 161 -16.59 2.51 -4.31
CA TRP A 161 -16.39 3.62 -3.38
C TRP A 161 -17.27 3.53 -2.14
N ALA A 162 -18.23 2.60 -2.08
CA ALA A 162 -19.02 2.34 -0.88
C ALA A 162 -18.10 1.96 0.29
N VAL A 163 -18.39 2.46 1.48
CA VAL A 163 -17.70 2.09 2.74
C VAL A 163 -18.38 0.88 3.41
N ASN A 164 -19.69 0.74 3.22
CA ASN A 164 -20.48 -0.39 3.69
C ASN A 164 -20.74 -1.34 2.52
N TYR A 165 -19.99 -2.42 2.45
CA TYR A 165 -20.17 -3.47 1.45
C TYR A 165 -19.99 -4.85 2.07
N ALA A 166 -20.77 -5.81 1.57
CA ALA A 166 -20.62 -7.20 1.92
C ALA A 166 -19.63 -7.89 0.99
N LEU A 167 -18.77 -8.71 1.54
CA LEU A 167 -17.89 -9.59 0.79
C LEU A 167 -18.63 -10.87 0.38
N PRO A 168 -18.24 -11.52 -0.72
CA PRO A 168 -18.76 -12.85 -1.02
C PRO A 168 -18.38 -13.83 0.10
N PRO A 169 -19.19 -14.87 0.38
CA PRO A 169 -18.91 -15.87 1.41
C PRO A 169 -17.75 -16.78 1.00
N LEU A 170 -16.52 -16.29 1.17
CA LEU A 170 -15.30 -17.02 0.84
C LEU A 170 -15.02 -18.09 1.89
N ARG A 171 -14.84 -19.33 1.45
CA ARG A 171 -14.29 -20.40 2.28
C ARG A 171 -12.76 -20.28 2.29
N ILE A 172 -12.20 -20.00 3.46
CA ILE A 172 -10.76 -19.77 3.63
C ILE A 172 -10.14 -20.97 4.35
N MET A 173 -9.10 -21.54 3.76
CA MET A 173 -8.21 -22.50 4.39
C MET A 173 -6.94 -21.78 4.83
N ARG A 174 -6.57 -21.88 6.11
CA ARG A 174 -5.28 -21.37 6.62
C ARG A 174 -4.28 -22.51 6.68
N ALA A 175 -3.03 -22.25 6.34
CA ALA A 175 -1.97 -23.25 6.34
C ALA A 175 -0.66 -22.64 6.86
N ARG A 176 -0.10 -23.20 7.93
CA ARG A 176 1.16 -22.77 8.53
C ARG A 176 1.95 -23.98 9.02
N MET A 177 3.25 -23.78 9.26
CA MET A 177 4.04 -24.81 9.93
C MET A 177 3.94 -24.64 11.45
N GLU A 178 3.86 -25.75 12.15
CA GLU A 178 3.76 -25.81 13.61
C GLU A 178 4.88 -24.99 14.29
N GLY A 179 4.49 -24.15 15.24
CA GLY A 179 5.39 -23.41 16.11
C GLY A 179 6.23 -22.30 15.49
N LEU A 180 6.01 -21.88 14.22
CA LEU A 180 6.94 -21.02 13.50
C LEU A 180 6.31 -19.92 12.64
N SER A 181 5.57 -18.99 13.23
CA SER A 181 5.02 -17.87 12.47
C SER A 181 6.09 -16.85 11.99
N ASN A 182 7.16 -16.64 12.77
CA ASN A 182 8.10 -15.53 12.53
C ASN A 182 9.44 -15.92 11.90
N VAL A 183 9.71 -17.22 11.67
CA VAL A 183 10.98 -17.73 11.12
C VAL A 183 10.70 -18.47 9.82
N ASP A 184 11.39 -18.09 8.74
CA ASP A 184 11.29 -18.80 7.47
C ASP A 184 11.71 -20.27 7.64
N PRO A 185 10.84 -21.25 7.40
CA PRO A 185 11.16 -22.68 7.53
C PRO A 185 12.31 -23.14 6.63
N GLN A 186 12.66 -22.38 5.57
CA GLN A 186 13.85 -22.69 4.76
C GLN A 186 15.15 -22.60 5.57
N HIS A 187 15.17 -21.88 6.69
CA HIS A 187 16.34 -21.71 7.54
C HIS A 187 16.61 -22.90 8.49
N GLY A 188 15.91 -24.02 8.31
CA GLY A 188 16.27 -25.28 8.95
C GLY A 188 15.30 -25.84 9.97
N ARG A 189 14.25 -25.13 10.34
CA ARG A 189 13.19 -25.69 11.18
C ARG A 189 12.20 -26.46 10.33
N ARG A 190 11.82 -27.64 10.81
CA ARG A 190 10.77 -28.49 10.24
C ARG A 190 9.74 -28.73 11.32
N GLY A 191 8.48 -28.64 10.98
CA GLY A 191 7.35 -28.96 11.84
C GLY A 191 6.25 -29.62 11.00
N ALA A 192 5.22 -30.11 11.65
CA ALA A 192 4.03 -30.56 11.00
C ALA A 192 3.31 -29.38 10.30
N LEU A 193 2.46 -29.67 9.32
CA LEU A 193 1.62 -28.68 8.67
C LEU A 193 0.31 -28.56 9.44
N GLU A 194 0.07 -27.42 10.06
CA GLU A 194 -1.23 -27.06 10.64
C GLU A 194 -2.12 -26.45 9.55
N VAL A 195 -3.32 -26.98 9.43
CA VAL A 195 -4.34 -26.51 8.49
C VAL A 195 -5.62 -26.19 9.27
N GLU A 196 -6.13 -24.97 9.13
CA GLU A 196 -7.42 -24.56 9.69
C GLU A 196 -8.43 -24.39 8.55
N ILE A 197 -9.61 -24.96 8.75
CA ILE A 197 -10.74 -24.78 7.84
C ILE A 197 -12.04 -24.83 8.63
N ASP A 198 -12.95 -23.92 8.33
CA ASP A 198 -14.23 -23.78 9.02
C ASP A 198 -14.11 -23.64 10.56
N GLY A 199 -12.96 -23.09 11.05
CA GLY A 199 -12.67 -22.88 12.47
C GLY A 199 -12.00 -24.06 13.17
N GLU A 200 -11.77 -25.18 12.49
CA GLU A 200 -11.13 -26.37 13.05
C GLU A 200 -9.68 -26.52 12.55
N TRP A 201 -8.74 -26.69 13.48
CA TRP A 201 -7.34 -26.96 13.18
C TRP A 201 -7.08 -28.46 13.08
N GLN A 202 -6.35 -28.86 12.05
CA GLN A 202 -5.86 -30.21 11.82
C GLN A 202 -4.36 -30.19 11.62
N VAL A 203 -3.66 -31.18 12.18
CA VAL A 203 -2.21 -31.34 12.02
C VAL A 203 -1.95 -32.45 11.01
N LEU A 204 -1.15 -32.15 9.99
CA LEU A 204 -0.69 -33.11 8.99
C LEU A 204 0.82 -33.36 9.21
N ASP A 205 1.19 -34.61 9.50
CA ASP A 205 2.56 -34.98 9.77
C ASP A 205 3.00 -36.12 8.84
N ASP A 206 4.21 -36.01 8.28
CA ASP A 206 4.83 -37.06 7.45
C ASP A 206 5.04 -38.39 8.22
N ALA A 207 4.99 -38.38 9.56
CA ALA A 207 5.07 -39.60 10.38
C ALA A 207 3.80 -40.46 10.28
N GLU A 208 2.64 -39.87 10.05
CA GLU A 208 1.34 -40.56 9.94
C GLU A 208 1.01 -40.84 8.46
N GLU A 209 0.97 -39.81 7.64
CA GLU A 209 0.79 -39.92 6.18
C GLU A 209 1.57 -38.79 5.48
N PRO A 210 1.99 -38.97 4.23
CA PRO A 210 2.62 -37.88 3.48
C PRO A 210 1.76 -36.60 3.48
N VAL A 211 2.30 -35.49 3.99
CA VAL A 211 1.60 -34.23 4.17
C VAL A 211 0.89 -33.76 2.87
N ALA A 212 1.52 -34.01 1.71
CA ALA A 212 0.91 -33.69 0.42
C ALA A 212 -0.38 -34.49 0.15
N LEU A 213 -0.46 -35.74 0.63
CA LEU A 213 -1.66 -36.58 0.47
C LEU A 213 -2.80 -36.11 1.38
N GLY A 214 -2.50 -35.82 2.65
CA GLY A 214 -3.45 -35.26 3.61
C GLY A 214 -4.00 -33.91 3.11
N LEU A 215 -3.13 -33.02 2.63
CA LEU A 215 -3.54 -31.73 2.06
C LEU A 215 -4.44 -31.92 0.82
N GLU A 216 -4.11 -32.84 -0.09
CA GLU A 216 -4.94 -33.13 -1.27
C GLU A 216 -6.35 -33.59 -0.85
N ARG A 217 -6.44 -34.45 0.16
CA ARG A 217 -7.73 -34.88 0.71
C ARG A 217 -8.55 -33.68 1.21
N LEU A 218 -7.95 -32.78 2.01
CA LEU A 218 -8.64 -31.60 2.52
C LEU A 218 -9.06 -30.66 1.39
N LEU A 219 -8.19 -30.44 0.40
CA LEU A 219 -8.50 -29.59 -0.76
C LEU A 219 -9.69 -30.12 -1.57
N ARG A 220 -9.85 -31.45 -1.68
CA ARG A 220 -10.99 -32.08 -2.40
C ARG A 220 -12.27 -32.03 -1.60
N VAL A 221 -12.20 -32.29 -0.29
CA VAL A 221 -13.37 -32.35 0.59
C VAL A 221 -13.98 -30.95 0.78
N HIS A 222 -13.14 -29.98 1.13
CA HIS A 222 -13.61 -28.65 1.51
C HIS A 222 -13.67 -27.66 0.34
N ASP A 223 -12.91 -27.88 -0.74
CA ASP A 223 -12.81 -26.98 -1.91
C ASP A 223 -12.75 -25.49 -1.54
N PRO A 224 -11.70 -25.04 -0.79
CA PRO A 224 -11.62 -23.66 -0.33
C PRO A 224 -11.51 -22.68 -1.50
N ASP A 225 -12.07 -21.47 -1.34
CA ASP A 225 -11.94 -20.38 -2.31
C ASP A 225 -10.58 -19.70 -2.23
N MET A 226 -10.01 -19.73 -1.02
CA MET A 226 -8.74 -19.09 -0.72
C MET A 226 -7.87 -19.97 0.17
N ILE A 227 -6.59 -20.01 -0.12
CA ILE A 227 -5.56 -20.54 0.76
C ILE A 227 -4.77 -19.34 1.32
N LEU A 228 -4.87 -19.14 2.63
CA LEU A 228 -4.08 -18.15 3.37
C LEU A 228 -2.93 -18.91 4.03
N SER A 229 -1.71 -18.64 3.61
CA SER A 229 -0.55 -19.37 4.09
C SER A 229 0.46 -18.47 4.81
N GLU A 230 1.26 -19.07 5.69
CA GLU A 230 2.52 -18.51 6.16
C GLU A 230 3.66 -19.22 5.43
N TRP A 231 4.55 -18.45 4.78
CA TRP A 231 5.67 -18.96 3.97
C TRP A 231 5.27 -19.88 2.81
N GLY A 232 4.02 -19.77 2.35
CA GLY A 232 3.48 -20.57 1.25
C GLY A 232 4.27 -20.40 -0.04
N ASP A 233 4.58 -19.17 -0.38
CA ASP A 233 5.27 -18.81 -1.62
C ASP A 233 6.72 -19.31 -1.65
N ALA A 234 7.45 -19.15 -0.55
CA ALA A 234 8.87 -19.40 -0.49
C ALA A 234 9.18 -20.87 -0.18
N THR A 235 8.47 -21.48 0.74
CA THR A 235 8.85 -22.75 1.36
C THR A 235 7.78 -23.81 1.25
N LEU A 236 6.55 -23.56 1.71
CA LEU A 236 5.52 -24.56 1.88
C LEU A 236 5.08 -25.18 0.55
N PHE A 237 4.56 -24.40 -0.41
CA PHE A 237 4.15 -24.97 -1.71
C PHE A 237 5.29 -25.58 -2.51
N PRO A 238 6.51 -25.01 -2.55
CA PRO A 238 7.64 -25.69 -3.14
C PRO A 238 7.92 -27.08 -2.56
N ALA A 239 7.80 -27.24 -1.24
CA ALA A 239 8.02 -28.53 -0.58
C ALA A 239 6.88 -29.52 -0.90
N LEU A 240 5.63 -29.12 -0.76
CA LEU A 240 4.45 -29.91 -1.07
C LEU A 240 4.41 -30.38 -2.53
N LEU A 241 4.72 -29.49 -3.48
CA LEU A 241 4.78 -29.84 -4.91
C LEU A 241 5.94 -30.81 -5.23
N ARG A 242 7.06 -30.76 -4.48
CA ARG A 242 8.14 -31.76 -4.62
C ARG A 242 7.72 -33.11 -4.07
N GLN A 243 7.08 -33.14 -2.90
CA GLN A 243 6.57 -34.36 -2.28
C GLN A 243 5.51 -35.03 -3.17
N ALA A 244 4.52 -34.24 -3.63
CA ALA A 244 3.48 -34.73 -4.52
C ALA A 244 4.05 -35.39 -5.80
N ARG A 245 5.07 -34.75 -6.42
CA ARG A 245 5.74 -35.33 -7.61
C ARG A 245 6.41 -36.67 -7.28
N LYS A 246 7.05 -36.81 -6.12
CA LYS A 246 7.67 -38.08 -5.71
C LYS A 246 6.63 -39.19 -5.52
N LEU A 247 5.43 -38.82 -5.08
CA LEU A 247 4.30 -39.73 -4.86
C LEU A 247 3.48 -39.99 -6.13
N GLY A 248 3.80 -39.37 -7.27
CA GLY A 248 2.97 -39.42 -8.47
C GLY A 248 1.61 -38.73 -8.30
N LEU A 249 1.48 -37.86 -7.30
CA LEU A 249 0.24 -37.16 -6.94
C LEU A 249 0.16 -35.79 -7.64
N THR A 250 -1.02 -35.44 -8.13
CA THR A 250 -1.32 -34.08 -8.57
C THR A 250 -2.10 -33.36 -7.48
N LEU A 251 -1.53 -32.32 -6.87
CA LEU A 251 -2.21 -31.48 -5.90
C LEU A 251 -3.26 -30.61 -6.58
N SER A 252 -4.49 -30.65 -6.09
CA SER A 252 -5.63 -29.84 -6.55
C SER A 252 -5.58 -28.40 -6.00
N LEU A 253 -4.37 -27.75 -6.10
CA LEU A 253 -4.21 -26.36 -5.69
C LEU A 253 -5.04 -25.40 -6.54
N ASN A 254 -5.19 -25.67 -7.82
CA ASN A 254 -6.01 -24.92 -8.76
C ASN A 254 -7.39 -25.57 -8.93
N ARG A 255 -8.42 -24.76 -9.17
CA ARG A 255 -9.70 -25.25 -9.71
C ARG A 255 -9.69 -25.35 -11.22
N ASP A 256 -8.77 -24.68 -11.88
CA ASP A 256 -8.56 -24.75 -13.34
C ASP A 256 -7.49 -25.79 -13.70
N ALA A 257 -7.51 -26.26 -14.94
CA ALA A 257 -6.52 -27.21 -15.46
C ALA A 257 -5.12 -26.62 -15.63
N HIS A 258 -4.97 -25.28 -15.56
CA HIS A 258 -3.68 -24.63 -15.65
C HIS A 258 -2.80 -24.95 -14.42
N PRO A 259 -1.52 -25.18 -14.61
CA PRO A 259 -0.59 -25.32 -13.48
C PRO A 259 -0.48 -24.00 -12.71
N ALA A 260 -0.21 -24.07 -11.40
CA ALA A 260 0.08 -22.89 -10.60
C ALA A 260 1.29 -22.13 -11.16
N GLU A 261 1.15 -20.82 -11.35
CA GLU A 261 2.24 -19.98 -11.86
C GLU A 261 3.20 -19.64 -10.72
N ARG A 262 4.47 -20.00 -10.91
CA ARG A 262 5.53 -19.66 -9.94
C ARG A 262 6.54 -18.68 -10.52
N ARG A 263 6.77 -17.59 -9.81
CA ARG A 263 7.85 -16.63 -10.10
C ARG A 263 8.95 -16.76 -9.06
N ARG A 264 10.19 -16.72 -9.53
CA ARG A 264 11.36 -16.84 -8.65
C ARG A 264 11.60 -15.55 -7.87
N ALA A 265 12.13 -15.70 -6.66
CA ALA A 265 12.59 -14.58 -5.85
C ALA A 265 13.72 -13.82 -6.57
N ARG A 266 13.80 -12.52 -6.33
CA ARG A 266 14.83 -11.64 -6.88
C ARG A 266 15.16 -10.50 -5.92
N SER A 267 16.42 -10.09 -5.91
CA SER A 267 16.85 -8.84 -5.29
C SER A 267 17.01 -7.76 -6.36
N TYR A 268 16.71 -6.53 -6.02
CA TYR A 268 16.88 -5.37 -6.91
C TYR A 268 17.22 -4.12 -6.09
N MET A 269 17.92 -3.18 -6.71
CA MET A 269 18.27 -1.90 -6.08
C MET A 269 17.17 -0.87 -6.36
N SER A 270 16.75 -0.16 -5.31
CA SER A 270 15.83 0.96 -5.41
C SER A 270 16.20 2.01 -4.35
N TYR A 271 16.33 3.27 -4.77
CA TYR A 271 16.71 4.40 -3.89
C TYR A 271 17.93 4.10 -3.00
N GLY A 272 18.99 3.55 -3.59
CA GLY A 272 20.23 3.22 -2.86
C GLY A 272 20.13 2.03 -1.88
N ARG A 273 18.98 1.35 -1.84
CA ARG A 273 18.75 0.18 -0.97
C ARG A 273 18.51 -1.07 -1.81
N ILE A 274 19.01 -2.19 -1.33
CA ILE A 274 18.71 -3.49 -1.90
C ILE A 274 17.42 -3.99 -1.28
N LEU A 275 16.44 -4.26 -2.14
CA LEU A 275 15.14 -4.82 -1.78
C LEU A 275 15.08 -6.27 -2.26
N PHE A 276 14.53 -7.14 -1.44
CA PHE A 276 14.23 -8.52 -1.78
C PHE A 276 12.74 -8.64 -2.12
N LYS A 277 12.43 -9.30 -3.23
CA LYS A 277 11.08 -9.71 -3.58
C LYS A 277 11.03 -11.23 -3.55
N GLY A 278 10.24 -11.78 -2.65
CA GLY A 278 10.03 -13.22 -2.49
C GLY A 278 9.53 -13.90 -3.78
N SER A 279 9.67 -15.22 -3.83
CA SER A 279 8.99 -16.03 -4.84
C SER A 279 7.48 -15.87 -4.71
N THR A 280 6.73 -16.15 -5.77
CA THR A 280 5.27 -16.10 -5.70
C THR A 280 4.67 -17.34 -6.33
N THR A 281 3.55 -17.80 -5.78
CA THR A 281 2.74 -18.89 -6.32
C THR A 281 1.33 -18.38 -6.55
N THR A 282 0.94 -18.20 -7.80
CA THR A 282 -0.40 -17.75 -8.21
C THR A 282 -1.25 -18.94 -8.58
N LEU A 283 -2.45 -19.02 -8.02
CA LEU A 283 -3.43 -20.07 -8.30
C LEU A 283 -4.50 -19.59 -9.28
N PHE A 284 -5.15 -20.52 -9.97
CA PHE A 284 -6.22 -20.25 -10.91
C PHE A 284 -7.53 -20.91 -10.44
N GLY A 285 -8.61 -20.11 -10.39
CA GLY A 285 -9.91 -20.53 -9.85
C GLY A 285 -9.94 -20.65 -8.32
N ARG A 286 -8.85 -20.38 -7.65
CA ARG A 286 -8.68 -20.28 -6.21
C ARG A 286 -7.70 -19.14 -5.93
N LEU A 287 -7.86 -18.46 -4.81
CA LEU A 287 -6.96 -17.42 -4.36
C LEU A 287 -5.85 -18.00 -3.47
N HIS A 288 -4.67 -17.42 -3.52
CA HIS A 288 -3.60 -17.68 -2.58
C HIS A 288 -2.99 -16.37 -2.09
N VAL A 289 -2.93 -16.19 -0.80
CA VAL A 289 -2.23 -15.09 -0.12
C VAL A 289 -1.25 -15.68 0.89
N ASP A 290 0.00 -15.28 0.79
CA ASP A 290 1.03 -15.60 1.76
C ASP A 290 1.22 -14.36 2.66
N THR A 291 0.87 -14.47 3.93
CA THR A 291 0.92 -13.35 4.90
C THR A 291 2.34 -12.84 5.09
N GLN A 292 3.33 -13.73 5.04
CA GLN A 292 4.75 -13.38 5.15
C GLN A 292 5.33 -12.71 3.87
N ASN A 293 4.58 -12.76 2.77
CA ASN A 293 4.95 -12.15 1.49
C ASN A 293 3.95 -11.09 1.03
N SER A 294 3.11 -10.59 1.94
CA SER A 294 2.10 -9.58 1.68
C SER A 294 2.17 -8.47 2.71
N PHE A 295 2.76 -7.33 2.32
CA PHE A 295 2.80 -6.14 3.16
C PHE A 295 1.42 -5.68 3.62
N ILE A 296 0.42 -5.72 2.73
CA ILE A 296 -0.93 -5.23 3.07
C ILE A 296 -1.65 -6.20 4.00
N ALA A 297 -1.56 -7.52 3.78
CA ALA A 297 -2.18 -8.49 4.68
C ALA A 297 -1.51 -8.50 6.06
N ASP A 298 -0.21 -8.17 6.15
CA ASP A 298 0.50 -8.00 7.42
C ASP A 298 0.07 -6.73 8.17
N GLN A 299 -0.08 -5.60 7.47
CA GLN A 299 -0.32 -4.29 8.08
C GLN A 299 -1.81 -3.95 8.28
N CYS A 300 -2.72 -4.53 7.50
CA CYS A 300 -4.13 -4.13 7.42
C CYS A 300 -5.06 -5.32 7.26
N ASP A 301 -4.66 -6.50 7.62
CA ASP A 301 -5.40 -7.75 7.46
C ASP A 301 -5.95 -8.00 6.04
N LEU A 302 -6.82 -8.99 5.92
CA LEU A 302 -7.54 -9.24 4.69
C LEU A 302 -8.53 -8.11 4.36
N GLU A 303 -9.07 -7.42 5.36
CA GLU A 303 -9.98 -6.29 5.18
C GLU A 303 -9.34 -5.16 4.39
N GLY A 304 -8.08 -4.82 4.72
CA GLY A 304 -7.32 -3.85 3.94
C GLY A 304 -7.00 -4.34 2.53
N LEU A 305 -6.69 -5.63 2.36
CA LEU A 305 -6.45 -6.22 1.05
C LEU A 305 -7.70 -6.18 0.16
N TRP A 306 -8.88 -6.49 0.72
CA TRP A 306 -10.15 -6.41 0.01
C TRP A 306 -10.45 -4.98 -0.45
N GLU A 307 -10.24 -4.02 0.43
CA GLU A 307 -10.42 -2.60 0.12
C GLU A 307 -9.52 -2.15 -1.04
N LEU A 308 -8.22 -2.45 -0.97
CA LEU A 308 -7.30 -2.09 -2.05
C LEU A 308 -7.64 -2.76 -3.36
N THR A 309 -8.01 -4.04 -3.33
CA THR A 309 -8.40 -4.80 -4.53
C THR A 309 -9.60 -4.18 -5.22
N ARG A 310 -10.60 -3.73 -4.47
CA ARG A 310 -11.80 -3.08 -5.00
C ARG A 310 -11.47 -1.75 -5.67
N VAL A 311 -10.78 -0.84 -4.96
CA VAL A 311 -10.52 0.52 -5.47
C VAL A 311 -9.45 0.57 -6.55
N THR A 312 -8.50 -0.37 -6.59
CA THR A 312 -7.43 -0.42 -7.61
C THR A 312 -7.77 -1.29 -8.82
N LYS A 313 -8.81 -2.14 -8.70
CA LYS A 313 -9.21 -3.15 -9.68
C LYS A 313 -8.11 -4.18 -10.01
N LEU A 314 -7.11 -4.29 -9.13
CA LEU A 314 -6.07 -5.30 -9.23
C LEU A 314 -6.58 -6.66 -8.76
N PRO A 315 -6.21 -7.78 -9.41
CA PRO A 315 -6.50 -9.11 -8.89
C PRO A 315 -5.95 -9.29 -7.47
N VAL A 316 -6.72 -9.93 -6.58
CA VAL A 316 -6.40 -10.12 -5.15
C VAL A 316 -4.97 -10.61 -4.93
N GLN A 317 -4.58 -11.70 -5.59
CA GLN A 317 -3.26 -12.30 -5.44
C GLN A 317 -2.11 -11.39 -5.91
N TYR A 318 -2.38 -10.53 -6.90
CA TYR A 318 -1.42 -9.54 -7.38
C TYR A 318 -1.33 -8.35 -6.41
N CYS A 319 -2.49 -7.87 -5.94
CA CYS A 319 -2.59 -6.78 -4.97
C CYS A 319 -1.84 -7.14 -3.67
N ALA A 320 -2.01 -8.37 -3.17
CA ALA A 320 -1.32 -8.87 -1.99
C ALA A 320 0.22 -8.83 -2.10
N ARG A 321 0.78 -8.97 -3.31
CA ARG A 321 2.22 -9.12 -3.56
C ARG A 321 2.88 -7.94 -4.26
N THR A 322 2.16 -6.83 -4.40
CA THR A 322 2.68 -5.62 -5.04
C THR A 322 2.76 -4.45 -4.06
N SER A 323 3.48 -3.40 -4.43
CA SER A 323 3.50 -2.18 -3.63
C SER A 323 2.20 -1.39 -3.80
N THR A 324 1.81 -0.65 -2.79
CA THR A 324 0.68 0.29 -2.84
C THR A 324 0.84 1.36 -3.93
N GLY A 325 2.07 1.72 -4.27
CA GLY A 325 2.35 2.60 -5.40
C GLY A 325 1.95 2.00 -6.76
N THR A 326 1.99 0.68 -6.93
CA THR A 326 1.39 0.03 -8.10
C THR A 326 -0.12 0.22 -8.12
N GLY A 327 -0.78 0.13 -6.96
CA GLY A 327 -2.21 0.41 -6.83
C GLY A 327 -2.56 1.83 -7.30
N ILE A 328 -1.86 2.85 -6.82
CA ILE A 328 -2.02 4.25 -7.29
C ILE A 328 -1.86 4.35 -8.81
N SER A 329 -0.83 3.70 -9.37
CA SER A 329 -0.61 3.75 -10.82
C SER A 329 -1.79 3.15 -11.60
N TYR A 330 -2.40 2.06 -11.10
CA TYR A 330 -3.57 1.47 -11.76
C TYR A 330 -4.82 2.34 -11.64
N MET A 331 -5.02 3.04 -10.53
CA MET A 331 -6.11 4.02 -10.39
C MET A 331 -5.92 5.22 -11.35
N GLN A 332 -4.69 5.69 -11.51
CA GLN A 332 -4.36 6.73 -12.50
C GLN A 332 -4.61 6.25 -13.93
N MET A 333 -4.19 5.01 -14.24
CA MET A 333 -4.42 4.39 -15.56
C MET A 333 -5.90 4.17 -15.86
N GLU A 334 -6.70 3.80 -14.87
CA GLU A 334 -8.16 3.68 -15.00
C GLU A 334 -8.80 5.00 -15.40
N LEU A 335 -8.47 6.10 -14.69
CA LEU A 335 -8.98 7.43 -15.06
C LEU A 335 -8.51 7.86 -16.44
N ALA A 336 -7.23 7.65 -16.77
CA ALA A 336 -6.70 7.95 -18.09
C ALA A 336 -7.41 7.14 -19.19
N TYR A 337 -7.66 5.86 -18.95
CA TYR A 337 -8.40 4.99 -19.86
C TYR A 337 -9.83 5.49 -20.11
N GLY A 338 -10.56 5.83 -19.02
CA GLY A 338 -11.92 6.35 -19.09
C GLY A 338 -12.00 7.72 -19.79
N ASP A 339 -11.00 8.58 -19.59
CA ASP A 339 -10.92 9.90 -20.22
C ASP A 339 -10.44 9.83 -21.71
N GLY A 340 -10.13 8.65 -22.25
CA GLY A 340 -9.56 8.51 -23.58
C GLY A 340 -8.12 9.02 -23.73
N VAL A 341 -7.40 9.12 -22.61
CA VAL A 341 -6.00 9.54 -22.56
C VAL A 341 -5.08 8.36 -22.82
N LEU A 342 -4.08 8.56 -23.65
CA LEU A 342 -3.06 7.57 -23.97
C LEU A 342 -2.18 7.28 -22.75
N ILE A 343 -2.07 6.01 -22.39
CA ILE A 343 -1.24 5.55 -21.27
C ILE A 343 0.11 5.12 -21.82
N PRO A 344 1.22 5.84 -21.53
CA PRO A 344 2.53 5.47 -22.04
C PRO A 344 2.99 4.11 -21.48
N GLU A 345 3.70 3.32 -22.27
CA GLU A 345 4.21 2.00 -21.88
C GLU A 345 5.18 2.10 -20.67
N GLN A 346 5.96 3.16 -20.66
CA GLN A 346 6.87 3.48 -19.56
C GLN A 346 6.99 4.99 -19.42
N LYS A 347 7.69 5.49 -18.41
CA LYS A 347 7.98 6.91 -18.30
C LYS A 347 8.75 7.36 -19.56
N ALA A 348 8.09 8.19 -20.38
CA ALA A 348 8.65 8.70 -21.62
C ALA A 348 9.17 10.13 -21.52
N GLU A 349 8.79 10.87 -20.47
CA GLU A 349 9.20 12.26 -20.28
C GLU A 349 10.57 12.31 -19.60
N PRO A 350 11.60 12.88 -20.26
CA PRO A 350 12.89 13.14 -19.63
C PRO A 350 12.72 14.21 -18.54
N GLU A 351 13.57 14.17 -17.55
CA GLU A 351 13.66 15.27 -16.58
C GLU A 351 14.30 16.49 -17.26
N THR A 352 13.73 17.67 -16.99
CA THR A 352 14.29 18.91 -17.49
C THR A 352 15.62 19.18 -16.79
N PRO A 353 16.74 19.34 -17.51
CA PRO A 353 18.01 19.75 -16.91
C PRO A 353 17.85 21.06 -16.15
N LYS A 354 18.35 21.10 -14.91
CA LYS A 354 18.32 22.28 -14.05
C LYS A 354 19.70 22.83 -13.82
N HIS A 355 19.78 24.14 -13.71
CA HIS A 355 20.98 24.80 -13.27
C HIS A 355 21.27 24.46 -11.79
N PRO A 356 22.53 24.46 -11.30
CA PRO A 356 22.83 24.09 -9.90
C PRO A 356 22.07 24.91 -8.85
N ASP A 357 21.84 26.19 -9.07
CA ASP A 357 21.05 27.05 -8.17
C ASP A 357 19.56 26.73 -8.20
N GLU A 358 19.00 26.32 -9.33
CA GLU A 358 17.62 25.80 -9.44
C GLU A 358 17.50 24.47 -8.72
N LEU A 359 18.49 23.59 -8.87
CA LEU A 359 18.53 22.30 -8.21
C LEU A 359 18.58 22.46 -6.68
N LEU A 360 19.41 23.39 -6.17
CA LEU A 360 19.48 23.71 -4.74
C LEU A 360 18.16 24.25 -4.17
N LYS A 361 17.34 24.93 -4.97
CA LYS A 361 16.01 25.39 -4.56
C LYS A 361 14.98 24.27 -4.62
N ALA A 362 15.08 23.41 -5.64
CA ALA A 362 14.09 22.37 -5.90
C ALA A 362 14.22 21.18 -4.95
N ASP A 363 15.45 20.75 -4.65
CA ASP A 363 15.74 19.53 -3.85
C ASP A 363 15.98 19.83 -2.36
N ARG A 364 15.07 20.60 -1.75
CA ARG A 364 15.15 20.91 -0.30
C ARG A 364 14.39 19.93 0.60
N GLY A 365 13.54 19.07 0.02
CA GLY A 365 12.68 18.19 0.78
C GLY A 365 11.64 18.94 1.63
N GLY A 366 11.18 18.32 2.72
CA GLY A 366 10.27 18.93 3.69
C GLY A 366 10.99 19.89 4.64
N LEU A 367 10.25 20.88 5.14
CA LEU A 367 10.79 21.82 6.14
C LEU A 367 10.81 21.17 7.53
N VAL A 368 11.90 21.36 8.25
CA VAL A 368 12.09 20.89 9.62
C VAL A 368 12.63 22.02 10.48
N PHE A 369 11.91 22.31 11.58
CA PHE A 369 12.43 23.14 12.66
C PHE A 369 12.92 22.21 13.75
N LEU A 370 14.20 22.25 14.05
CA LEU A 370 14.81 21.40 15.08
C LEU A 370 14.13 21.61 16.43
N PRO A 371 13.93 20.53 17.21
CA PRO A 371 13.28 20.65 18.51
C PRO A 371 14.14 21.44 19.50
N ARG A 372 13.49 22.08 20.44
CA ARG A 372 14.13 22.57 21.65
C ARG A 372 14.34 21.39 22.60
N LEU A 373 15.59 21.17 23.03
CA LEU A 373 15.90 20.08 23.96
C LEU A 373 15.26 20.36 25.33
N GLY A 374 14.80 19.32 26.00
CA GLY A 374 14.29 19.39 27.36
C GLY A 374 12.89 18.83 27.56
N PHE A 375 12.34 19.14 28.74
CA PHE A 375 11.01 18.72 29.19
C PHE A 375 10.03 19.89 29.08
N PHE A 376 8.89 19.68 28.44
CA PHE A 376 7.87 20.70 28.20
C PHE A 376 6.49 20.16 28.55
N THR A 377 5.75 20.86 29.36
CA THR A 377 4.37 20.55 29.77
C THR A 377 3.36 21.21 28.82
N ASN A 378 2.15 20.69 28.81
CA ASN A 378 1.00 21.20 28.04
C ASN A 378 1.33 21.51 26.57
N VAL A 379 1.70 20.49 25.83
CA VAL A 379 2.11 20.63 24.42
C VAL A 379 1.04 20.08 23.50
N GLY A 380 0.51 20.92 22.60
CA GLY A 380 -0.39 20.49 21.52
C GLY A 380 0.41 20.04 20.31
N GLU A 381 0.08 18.86 19.78
CA GLU A 381 0.49 18.40 18.46
C GLU A 381 -0.61 18.68 17.47
N LEU A 382 -0.31 19.52 16.48
CA LEU A 382 -1.18 19.82 15.36
C LEU A 382 -0.60 19.20 14.10
N ASP A 383 -1.42 18.49 13.31
CA ASP A 383 -0.96 17.74 12.14
C ASP A 383 -1.85 18.05 10.92
N PHE A 384 -1.23 18.30 9.79
CA PHE A 384 -1.96 18.45 8.53
C PHE A 384 -2.53 17.11 8.07
N VAL A 385 -3.84 17.03 7.94
CA VAL A 385 -4.52 15.80 7.57
C VAL A 385 -4.13 15.36 6.15
N SER A 386 -3.28 14.33 6.05
CA SER A 386 -2.76 13.85 4.76
C SER A 386 -2.18 14.99 3.91
N GLU A 387 -1.22 15.74 4.43
CA GLU A 387 -0.72 17.00 3.85
C GLU A 387 -0.43 16.88 2.35
N PHE A 388 0.53 16.05 1.92
CA PHE A 388 0.90 15.93 0.51
C PHE A 388 -0.26 15.51 -0.40
N PRO A 389 -1.08 14.50 -0.05
CA PRO A 389 -2.31 14.21 -0.77
C PRO A 389 -3.27 15.39 -0.84
N SER A 390 -3.47 16.12 0.26
CA SER A 390 -4.35 17.28 0.31
C SER A 390 -3.83 18.41 -0.57
N ILE A 391 -2.52 18.65 -0.60
CA ILE A 391 -1.86 19.58 -1.52
C ILE A 391 -2.12 19.17 -2.97
N MET A 392 -1.88 17.91 -3.32
CA MET A 392 -2.11 17.40 -4.68
C MET A 392 -3.56 17.57 -5.13
N ALA A 393 -4.50 17.25 -4.24
CA ALA A 393 -5.92 17.40 -4.53
C ALA A 393 -6.36 18.86 -4.61
N ARG A 394 -6.03 19.68 -3.63
CA ARG A 394 -6.51 21.06 -3.54
C ARG A 394 -5.82 22.01 -4.49
N PHE A 395 -4.51 21.88 -4.65
CA PHE A 395 -3.72 22.76 -5.53
C PHE A 395 -3.52 22.20 -6.95
N ASN A 396 -4.27 21.15 -7.31
CA ASN A 396 -4.24 20.54 -8.64
C ASN A 396 -2.83 20.15 -9.12
N ILE A 397 -1.96 19.72 -8.18
CA ILE A 397 -0.60 19.31 -8.51
C ILE A 397 -0.59 17.86 -8.95
N SER A 398 -0.38 17.65 -10.23
CA SER A 398 -0.28 16.37 -10.92
C SER A 398 0.83 16.46 -11.96
N PRO A 399 1.48 15.38 -12.36
CA PRO A 399 2.58 15.41 -13.32
C PRO A 399 2.27 16.17 -14.61
N GLU A 400 1.06 16.00 -15.15
CA GLU A 400 0.62 16.65 -16.39
C GLU A 400 0.07 18.08 -16.21
N THR A 401 -0.11 18.53 -14.96
CA THR A 401 -0.60 19.87 -14.66
C THR A 401 0.49 20.87 -14.31
N VAL A 402 1.65 20.38 -13.83
CA VAL A 402 2.79 21.23 -13.51
C VAL A 402 3.57 21.56 -14.79
N ASN A 403 3.79 22.86 -15.00
CA ASN A 403 4.45 23.41 -16.21
C ASN A 403 3.80 22.92 -17.52
N CYS A 404 2.46 22.86 -17.55
CA CYS A 404 1.73 22.50 -18.76
C CYS A 404 1.88 23.63 -19.82
N GLY A 405 1.98 23.25 -21.10
CA GLY A 405 2.07 24.21 -22.21
C GLY A 405 0.77 24.98 -22.50
N CYS A 406 -0.37 24.56 -21.89
CA CYS A 406 -1.68 25.17 -22.17
C CYS A 406 -1.99 26.40 -21.33
N CYS A 407 -1.21 26.74 -20.30
CA CYS A 407 -1.44 27.84 -19.35
C CYS A 407 -0.16 28.66 -19.12
N PRO A 408 0.38 29.40 -20.14
CA PRO A 408 1.63 30.13 -20.00
C PRO A 408 1.53 31.29 -19.00
N GLU A 409 0.32 31.82 -18.76
CA GLU A 409 0.06 32.92 -17.83
C GLU A 409 -0.40 32.47 -16.44
N ALA A 410 -0.42 31.17 -16.17
CA ALA A 410 -0.83 30.64 -14.87
C ALA A 410 0.09 31.17 -13.75
N PRO A 411 -0.43 31.42 -12.55
CA PRO A 411 0.37 31.83 -11.40
C PRO A 411 1.48 30.84 -11.09
N ARG A 412 2.60 31.38 -10.61
CA ARG A 412 3.79 30.60 -10.28
C ARG A 412 3.79 30.22 -8.81
N ILE A 413 4.26 29.00 -8.52
CA ILE A 413 4.69 28.61 -7.18
C ILE A 413 5.95 29.44 -6.88
N LEU A 414 5.87 30.33 -5.88
CA LEU A 414 6.86 31.39 -5.66
C LEU A 414 8.29 30.89 -5.56
N GLU A 415 8.53 29.84 -4.79
CA GLU A 415 9.88 29.35 -4.54
C GLU A 415 10.55 28.76 -5.79
N LEU A 416 9.77 28.09 -6.66
CA LEU A 416 10.28 27.35 -7.81
C LEU A 416 9.99 28.01 -9.15
N GLY A 417 9.07 28.95 -9.20
CA GLY A 417 8.59 29.57 -10.43
C GLY A 417 7.77 28.64 -11.33
N TYR A 418 7.40 27.44 -10.85
CA TYR A 418 6.57 26.49 -11.59
C TYR A 418 5.13 26.96 -11.67
N ARG A 419 4.47 26.61 -12.76
CA ARG A 419 3.06 26.92 -13.01
C ARG A 419 2.21 25.69 -12.84
N VAL A 420 0.97 25.87 -12.38
CA VAL A 420 -0.02 24.79 -12.26
C VAL A 420 -1.20 25.05 -13.20
N CYS A 421 -1.62 24.03 -13.92
CA CYS A 421 -2.68 24.10 -14.92
C CYS A 421 -4.00 24.60 -14.33
N GLN A 422 -4.60 25.57 -15.00
CA GLN A 422 -5.91 26.14 -14.66
C GLN A 422 -7.07 25.61 -15.52
N ARG A 423 -6.74 24.89 -16.62
CA ARG A 423 -7.72 24.43 -17.60
C ARG A 423 -8.13 22.97 -17.39
N ARG A 424 -7.22 22.15 -16.85
CA ARG A 424 -7.42 20.71 -16.68
C ARG A 424 -7.29 20.32 -15.22
N ARG A 425 -8.16 19.44 -14.74
CA ARG A 425 -8.00 18.77 -13.45
C ARG A 425 -7.07 17.58 -13.63
N GLY A 426 -6.03 17.49 -12.81
CA GLY A 426 -5.01 16.47 -12.92
C GLY A 426 -5.54 15.07 -12.56
N ILE A 427 -5.02 14.05 -13.24
CA ILE A 427 -5.38 12.64 -13.00
C ILE A 427 -5.02 12.26 -11.56
N THR A 428 -3.79 12.57 -11.12
CA THR A 428 -3.35 12.26 -9.76
C THR A 428 -4.20 13.01 -8.73
N SER A 429 -4.49 14.28 -8.96
CA SER A 429 -5.33 15.10 -8.08
C SER A 429 -6.73 14.50 -7.90
N ARG A 430 -7.33 13.99 -8.98
CA ARG A 430 -8.66 13.34 -8.97
C ARG A 430 -8.64 12.01 -8.20
N VAL A 431 -7.62 11.16 -8.43
CA VAL A 431 -7.46 9.88 -7.71
C VAL A 431 -7.33 10.12 -6.22
N VAL A 432 -6.43 11.03 -5.84
CA VAL A 432 -6.12 11.32 -4.44
C VAL A 432 -7.33 11.92 -3.71
N GLU A 433 -8.08 12.79 -4.36
CA GLU A 433 -9.30 13.38 -3.82
C GLU A 433 -10.36 12.32 -3.46
N ARG A 434 -10.59 11.34 -4.34
CA ARG A 434 -11.51 10.21 -4.08
C ARG A 434 -11.04 9.38 -2.88
N LEU A 435 -9.75 9.09 -2.78
CA LEU A 435 -9.17 8.33 -1.66
C LEU A 435 -9.31 9.08 -0.33
N ILE A 436 -9.06 10.40 -0.31
CA ILE A 436 -9.23 11.23 0.89
C ILE A 436 -10.69 11.20 1.35
N ARG A 437 -11.64 11.39 0.44
CA ARG A 437 -13.08 11.35 0.77
C ARG A 437 -13.47 10.01 1.37
N LYS A 438 -13.11 8.89 0.73
CA LYS A 438 -13.44 7.55 1.25
C LYS A 438 -12.81 7.29 2.62
N ARG A 439 -11.56 7.73 2.83
CA ARG A 439 -10.88 7.62 4.13
C ARG A 439 -11.55 8.45 5.23
N GLN A 440 -12.04 9.65 4.89
CA GLN A 440 -12.81 10.49 5.82
C GLN A 440 -14.13 9.85 6.19
N GLU A 441 -14.80 9.21 5.24
CA GLU A 441 -16.07 8.51 5.47
C GLU A 441 -15.87 7.32 6.45
N TYR A 442 -14.82 6.51 6.29
CA TYR A 442 -14.46 5.50 7.30
C TYR A 442 -14.20 6.10 8.68
N LYS A 443 -13.57 7.29 8.74
CA LYS A 443 -13.35 7.99 10.03
C LYS A 443 -14.67 8.37 10.69
N ARG A 444 -15.66 8.88 9.93
CA ARG A 444 -17.00 9.21 10.43
C ARG A 444 -17.74 7.97 10.92
N GLN A 445 -17.70 6.89 10.15
CA GLN A 445 -18.30 5.61 10.52
C GLN A 445 -17.76 5.08 11.86
N MET A 446 -16.44 5.15 12.03
CA MET A 446 -15.79 4.72 13.29
C MET A 446 -16.16 5.61 14.49
N ALA A 447 -16.41 6.89 14.28
CA ALA A 447 -16.79 7.83 15.33
C ALA A 447 -18.25 7.66 15.80
N GLY A 448 -19.05 6.81 15.12
CA GLY A 448 -20.45 6.57 15.49
C GLY A 448 -21.41 7.70 15.10
N ASP A 449 -21.00 8.59 14.19
CA ASP A 449 -21.86 9.64 13.61
C ASP A 449 -22.88 9.03 12.65
N THR A 450 -23.82 8.26 13.19
CA THR A 450 -25.04 7.85 12.48
C THR A 450 -26.17 8.88 12.70
N LYS A 451 -25.89 10.16 12.56
CA LYS A 451 -26.92 11.19 12.50
C LYS A 451 -26.95 11.81 11.11
N GLY A 452 -27.97 11.44 10.36
CA GLY A 452 -28.36 12.09 9.14
C GLY A 452 -28.41 11.14 7.96
N GLU A 453 -29.58 10.97 7.42
CA GLU A 453 -29.82 10.48 6.06
C GLU A 453 -28.85 11.19 5.11
N ILE A 454 -28.12 10.41 4.37
CA ILE A 454 -27.15 10.87 3.39
C ILE A 454 -27.92 11.60 2.31
N ALA A 455 -27.97 12.92 2.38
CA ALA A 455 -28.23 13.73 1.21
C ALA A 455 -27.15 13.39 0.17
N ASN A 456 -27.61 13.06 -1.01
CA ASN A 456 -26.79 12.64 -2.16
C ASN A 456 -25.57 13.56 -2.33
N PRO A 457 -24.31 13.08 -2.28
CA PRO A 457 -23.11 13.93 -2.36
C PRO A 457 -22.95 14.68 -3.68
N GLN A 458 -23.86 14.45 -4.64
CA GLN A 458 -23.87 15.16 -5.92
C GLN A 458 -24.43 16.58 -5.84
N GLU A 459 -25.11 16.95 -4.75
CA GLU A 459 -25.71 18.28 -4.60
C GLU A 459 -25.00 19.23 -3.63
N GLN A 460 -24.01 18.75 -2.89
CA GLN A 460 -23.17 19.64 -2.08
C GLN A 460 -21.82 19.85 -2.76
N GLY A 461 -21.76 20.83 -3.65
CA GLY A 461 -20.54 21.50 -4.01
C GLY A 461 -19.81 21.96 -2.75
N PRO A 462 -18.47 22.13 -2.76
CA PRO A 462 -17.74 22.65 -1.60
C PRO A 462 -18.43 23.93 -1.14
N ALA A 463 -18.77 24.00 0.15
CA ALA A 463 -19.41 25.18 0.73
C ALA A 463 -18.64 26.42 0.29
N PRO A 464 -19.32 27.46 -0.17
CA PRO A 464 -18.65 28.67 -0.61
C PRO A 464 -17.88 29.26 0.58
N VAL A 465 -16.57 29.16 0.53
CA VAL A 465 -15.71 29.89 1.46
C VAL A 465 -15.90 31.36 1.11
N GLY A 466 -16.62 32.06 1.96
CA GLY A 466 -16.87 33.50 1.80
C GLY A 466 -15.56 34.28 1.67
N PRO A 467 -15.57 35.43 1.01
CA PRO A 467 -14.39 36.23 0.74
C PRO A 467 -13.93 36.97 2.00
N GLN A 468 -13.21 36.32 2.87
CA GLN A 468 -12.39 37.01 3.88
C GLN A 468 -10.94 36.59 3.67
N ALA A 469 -10.29 37.26 2.72
CA ALA A 469 -8.86 37.18 2.51
C ALA A 469 -8.18 38.07 3.53
N VAL A 470 -7.51 37.48 4.51
CA VAL A 470 -6.52 38.18 5.31
C VAL A 470 -5.28 38.39 4.44
N ILE A 471 -4.72 39.58 4.52
CA ILE A 471 -3.58 40.06 3.75
C ILE A 471 -2.34 39.22 4.08
N LEU A 472 -2.12 38.25 3.28
CA LEU A 472 -0.81 37.63 3.08
C LEU A 472 -0.21 38.27 1.83
N SER A 473 1.10 38.33 1.67
CA SER A 473 1.78 39.02 0.56
C SER A 473 1.03 38.82 -0.77
N GLU A 474 1.00 39.84 -1.62
CA GLU A 474 0.22 39.86 -2.89
C GLU A 474 0.35 38.55 -3.72
N ALA A 475 1.52 37.92 -3.69
CA ALA A 475 1.78 36.69 -4.40
C ALA A 475 1.12 35.43 -3.76
N LYS A 476 0.92 35.39 -2.43
CA LYS A 476 0.19 34.31 -1.76
C LYS A 476 -1.31 34.37 -2.07
N ASN A 477 -1.85 35.57 -2.24
CA ASN A 477 -3.23 35.77 -2.64
C ASN A 477 -3.50 35.36 -4.10
N LEU A 478 -2.53 35.49 -4.99
CA LEU A 478 -2.65 35.06 -6.40
C LEU A 478 -2.80 33.54 -6.51
N ALA A 479 -1.97 32.76 -5.76
CA ALA A 479 -2.07 31.30 -5.74
C ALA A 479 -3.44 30.82 -5.24
N LEU A 480 -4.00 31.47 -4.22
CA LEU A 480 -5.31 31.14 -3.67
C LEU A 480 -6.48 31.56 -4.60
N THR A 481 -6.34 32.66 -5.33
CA THR A 481 -7.38 33.15 -6.24
C THR A 481 -7.54 32.27 -7.48
N VAL A 482 -6.46 31.64 -7.94
CA VAL A 482 -6.44 30.72 -9.09
C VAL A 482 -7.36 29.51 -8.89
N PHE A 483 -7.47 29.01 -7.66
CA PHE A 483 -8.28 27.81 -7.38
C PHE A 483 -9.80 28.05 -7.29
N LYS A 484 -10.23 29.31 -7.19
CA LYS A 484 -11.66 29.63 -7.21
C LYS A 484 -12.28 29.61 -8.61
N THR A 485 -11.46 29.70 -9.65
CA THR A 485 -11.90 29.81 -11.03
C THR A 485 -11.82 28.54 -11.86
N VAL A 486 -11.22 27.48 -11.35
CA VAL A 486 -11.18 26.17 -12.04
C VAL A 486 -12.48 25.42 -11.73
N GLN A 487 -13.55 25.74 -12.43
CA GLN A 487 -14.71 24.89 -12.56
C GLN A 487 -14.33 23.73 -13.48
N ASP A 488 -14.63 22.52 -13.05
CA ASP A 488 -14.43 21.30 -13.85
C ASP A 488 -15.36 21.36 -15.08
N PRO A 489 -14.83 21.47 -16.32
CA PRO A 489 -15.68 21.46 -17.52
C PRO A 489 -16.38 20.12 -17.76
N SER A 490 -16.02 19.07 -17.01
CA SER A 490 -16.60 17.74 -17.16
C SER A 490 -17.94 17.57 -16.42
N SER A 491 -18.34 18.54 -15.57
CA SER A 491 -19.62 18.48 -14.86
C SER A 491 -20.85 18.87 -15.71
N SER A 492 -20.65 19.31 -16.96
CA SER A 492 -21.74 19.76 -17.84
C SER A 492 -22.09 18.83 -19.00
N ARG A 493 -21.60 17.63 -19.04
CA ARG A 493 -22.15 16.59 -19.92
C ARG A 493 -23.00 15.62 -19.11
N GLY A 494 -24.20 16.09 -18.79
CA GLY A 494 -25.30 15.22 -18.43
C GLY A 494 -25.50 14.24 -19.60
N CYS A 495 -25.46 12.96 -19.32
CA CYS A 495 -26.08 11.98 -20.19
C CYS A 495 -27.57 12.33 -20.25
N VAL A 496 -27.99 12.92 -21.34
CA VAL A 496 -29.38 12.96 -21.70
C VAL A 496 -29.77 11.53 -22.01
N PRO A 497 -30.68 10.90 -21.27
CA PRO A 497 -31.21 9.62 -21.68
C PRO A 497 -32.05 9.85 -22.96
N PRO A 498 -32.03 8.94 -23.94
CA PRO A 498 -32.94 9.06 -25.06
C PRO A 498 -34.38 9.02 -24.54
N GLN A 499 -35.16 10.04 -24.93
CA GLN A 499 -36.59 9.99 -24.77
C GLN A 499 -37.11 8.87 -25.69
N ASP A 500 -37.59 7.80 -25.10
CA ASP A 500 -38.48 6.89 -25.75
C ASP A 500 -39.74 6.74 -24.91
N ASP A 501 -40.80 7.17 -25.56
CA ASP A 501 -42.18 7.04 -25.18
C ASP A 501 -42.60 5.59 -25.21
N SER A 502 -42.92 5.02 -24.06
CA SER A 502 -44.02 4.05 -23.96
C SER A 502 -44.18 3.52 -22.52
N SER A 503 -45.31 3.86 -21.96
CA SER A 503 -45.96 3.24 -20.81
C SER A 503 -45.87 1.71 -20.82
N ARG A 504 -45.20 1.13 -19.82
CA ARG A 504 -45.53 -0.21 -19.28
C ARG A 504 -44.97 -0.37 -17.88
N ASP A 505 -45.84 -0.83 -17.00
CA ASP A 505 -45.69 -1.12 -15.61
C ASP A 505 -44.33 -1.73 -15.23
N SER A 506 -43.50 -1.02 -14.47
CA SER A 506 -42.38 -1.57 -13.75
C SER A 506 -42.83 -1.91 -12.32
N ALA A 507 -43.07 -3.18 -12.06
CA ALA A 507 -43.16 -3.67 -10.70
C ALA A 507 -41.82 -3.40 -10.00
N ALA A 508 -41.78 -2.35 -9.20
CA ALA A 508 -40.66 -2.07 -8.31
C ALA A 508 -40.48 -3.22 -7.33
N CYS A 509 -39.35 -3.89 -7.41
CA CYS A 509 -38.89 -4.82 -6.38
C CYS A 509 -38.68 -4.01 -5.10
N LYS A 510 -39.70 -3.94 -4.27
CA LYS A 510 -39.63 -3.40 -2.91
C LYS A 510 -38.93 -4.47 -2.07
N THR A 511 -37.65 -4.33 -1.87
CA THR A 511 -37.00 -4.92 -0.70
C THR A 511 -37.68 -4.32 0.53
N PRO A 512 -38.18 -5.17 1.48
CA PRO A 512 -38.72 -4.63 2.71
C PRO A 512 -37.65 -3.87 3.47
N PRO A 513 -37.98 -2.75 4.13
CA PRO A 513 -37.04 -2.08 5.01
C PRO A 513 -36.71 -3.08 6.12
N CYS A 514 -35.40 -3.36 6.28
CA CYS A 514 -34.90 -4.08 7.44
C CYS A 514 -35.25 -3.27 8.68
N HIS A 515 -36.31 -3.66 9.37
CA HIS A 515 -36.60 -3.16 10.70
C HIS A 515 -35.39 -3.41 11.58
N GLY A 516 -34.89 -2.37 12.24
CA GLY A 516 -33.68 -2.36 13.04
C GLY A 516 -33.74 -3.40 14.16
N VAL A 517 -33.15 -4.55 13.90
CA VAL A 517 -32.58 -5.38 14.95
C VAL A 517 -31.34 -4.65 15.38
N ALA A 518 -31.29 -4.22 16.64
CA ALA A 518 -30.08 -3.65 17.20
C ALA A 518 -28.93 -4.65 16.96
N ASP A 519 -27.91 -4.23 16.23
CA ASP A 519 -26.77 -5.07 15.91
C ASP A 519 -26.16 -5.63 17.20
N SER A 520 -25.78 -6.88 17.19
CA SER A 520 -25.09 -7.49 18.32
C SER A 520 -23.78 -6.73 18.59
N PRO A 521 -23.33 -6.59 19.85
CA PRO A 521 -22.05 -5.93 20.17
C PRO A 521 -20.87 -6.49 19.37
N ALA A 522 -20.86 -7.78 19.06
CA ALA A 522 -19.88 -8.44 18.22
C ALA A 522 -19.90 -7.92 16.77
N ALA A 523 -21.07 -7.80 16.16
CA ALA A 523 -21.20 -7.27 14.79
C ALA A 523 -20.77 -5.78 14.68
N VAL A 524 -20.99 -4.99 15.73
CA VAL A 524 -20.50 -3.61 15.80
C VAL A 524 -18.96 -3.59 15.88
N LEU A 525 -18.38 -4.48 16.69
CA LEU A 525 -16.92 -4.57 16.85
C LEU A 525 -16.25 -5.01 15.54
N GLU A 526 -16.80 -6.02 14.86
CA GLU A 526 -16.30 -6.49 13.57
C GLU A 526 -16.37 -5.39 12.51
N ARG A 527 -17.47 -4.64 12.41
CA ARG A 527 -17.57 -3.51 11.49
C ARG A 527 -16.55 -2.38 11.78
N ARG A 528 -16.34 -2.08 13.06
CA ARG A 528 -15.32 -1.10 13.47
C ARG A 528 -13.92 -1.56 13.13
N HIS A 529 -13.62 -2.84 13.35
CA HIS A 529 -12.35 -3.44 12.95
C HIS A 529 -12.16 -3.36 11.43
N ALA A 530 -13.13 -3.80 10.64
CA ALA A 530 -13.08 -3.72 9.18
C ALA A 530 -12.88 -2.27 8.69
N ALA A 531 -13.63 -1.31 9.23
CA ALA A 531 -13.49 0.10 8.88
C ALA A 531 -12.09 0.65 9.22
N LYS A 532 -11.52 0.25 10.36
CA LYS A 532 -10.16 0.63 10.79
C LYS A 532 -9.12 0.13 9.79
N GLU A 533 -9.15 -1.17 9.44
CA GLU A 533 -8.17 -1.79 8.55
C GLU A 533 -8.31 -1.30 7.10
N ARG A 534 -9.53 -1.13 6.60
CA ARG A 534 -9.82 -0.53 5.29
C ARG A 534 -9.30 0.91 5.21
N ARG A 535 -9.54 1.71 6.26
CA ARG A 535 -9.00 3.08 6.36
C ARG A 535 -7.48 3.11 6.40
N ALA A 536 -6.84 2.16 7.11
CA ALA A 536 -5.40 2.04 7.18
C ALA A 536 -4.80 1.68 5.81
N ALA A 537 -5.42 0.77 5.07
CA ALA A 537 -5.01 0.42 3.71
C ALA A 537 -5.05 1.61 2.74
N LEU A 538 -6.12 2.43 2.79
CA LEU A 538 -6.20 3.66 1.99
C LEU A 538 -5.11 4.67 2.37
N LYS A 539 -4.68 4.72 3.65
CA LYS A 539 -3.54 5.56 4.06
C LYS A 539 -2.26 5.16 3.32
N TRP A 540 -2.01 3.86 3.15
CA TRP A 540 -0.83 3.38 2.43
C TRP A 540 -0.84 3.76 0.94
N LEU A 541 -1.99 3.80 0.28
CA LEU A 541 -2.12 4.35 -1.08
C LEU A 541 -1.75 5.85 -1.09
N LEU A 542 -2.32 6.63 -0.18
CA LEU A 542 -2.08 8.07 -0.10
C LEU A 542 -0.61 8.41 0.20
N VAL A 543 0.03 7.68 1.11
CA VAL A 543 1.46 7.89 1.44
C VAL A 543 2.36 7.62 0.22
N CYS A 544 2.04 6.61 -0.59
CA CYS A 544 2.85 6.28 -1.75
C CYS A 544 2.65 7.24 -2.93
N CYS A 545 1.51 7.92 -3.06
CA CYS A 545 1.21 8.74 -4.24
C CYS A 545 2.21 9.88 -4.43
N PHE A 546 2.65 10.53 -3.35
CA PHE A 546 3.68 11.58 -3.39
C PHE A 546 5.00 11.06 -3.95
N GLY A 547 5.55 9.95 -3.41
CA GLY A 547 6.79 9.37 -3.88
C GLY A 547 6.75 8.95 -5.35
N TYR A 548 5.58 8.54 -5.84
CA TYR A 548 5.40 8.15 -7.24
C TYR A 548 5.40 9.32 -8.20
N THR A 549 5.13 10.55 -7.76
CA THR A 549 5.28 11.72 -8.63
C THR A 549 6.73 11.98 -9.03
N GLY A 550 7.70 11.70 -8.13
CA GLY A 550 9.14 11.84 -8.39
C GLY A 550 9.84 10.53 -8.76
N TYR A 551 9.14 9.38 -8.78
CA TYR A 551 9.79 8.10 -9.07
C TYR A 551 10.13 7.96 -10.54
N LYS A 552 11.42 7.73 -10.84
CA LYS A 552 11.94 7.66 -12.21
C LYS A 552 11.28 6.65 -13.14
N ASN A 553 10.70 5.58 -12.57
CA ASN A 553 10.02 4.53 -13.34
C ASN A 553 8.50 4.66 -13.27
N ALA A 554 7.95 5.66 -12.57
CA ALA A 554 6.52 5.87 -12.54
C ALA A 554 6.02 6.35 -13.90
N ARG A 555 5.02 5.67 -14.45
CA ARG A 555 4.44 5.93 -15.76
C ARG A 555 3.94 7.37 -15.92
N PHE A 556 3.35 7.90 -14.86
CA PHE A 556 2.91 9.29 -14.75
C PHE A 556 3.82 10.12 -13.82
N GLY A 557 5.10 9.75 -13.69
CA GLY A 557 6.05 10.48 -12.84
C GLY A 557 6.63 11.70 -13.54
N LYS A 558 6.74 12.82 -12.79
CA LYS A 558 7.42 14.06 -13.19
C LYS A 558 8.02 14.72 -11.97
N ILE A 559 9.33 14.91 -11.97
CA ILE A 559 10.04 15.43 -10.79
C ILE A 559 9.57 16.82 -10.37
N GLU A 560 9.21 17.67 -11.31
CA GLU A 560 8.70 19.00 -11.04
C GLU A 560 7.38 18.99 -10.25
N ALA A 561 6.55 17.95 -10.39
CA ALA A 561 5.36 17.81 -9.56
C ALA A 561 5.73 17.45 -8.12
N HIS A 562 6.71 16.58 -7.92
CA HIS A 562 7.24 16.23 -6.60
C HIS A 562 7.84 17.45 -5.89
N GLU A 563 8.65 18.21 -6.58
CA GLU A 563 9.26 19.45 -6.08
C GLU A 563 8.20 20.50 -5.73
N ALA A 564 7.19 20.65 -6.58
CA ALA A 564 6.06 21.56 -6.36
C ALA A 564 5.29 21.23 -5.08
N ILE A 565 5.02 19.95 -4.82
CA ILE A 565 4.35 19.50 -3.59
C ILE A 565 5.19 19.88 -2.36
N ASN A 566 6.50 19.59 -2.38
CA ASN A 566 7.42 19.95 -1.31
C ASN A 566 7.48 21.48 -1.05
N ALA A 567 7.51 22.27 -2.11
CA ALA A 567 7.56 23.74 -1.99
C ALA A 567 6.29 24.29 -1.34
N VAL A 568 5.14 23.79 -1.76
CA VAL A 568 3.84 24.17 -1.16
C VAL A 568 3.75 23.71 0.30
N ALA A 569 4.19 22.48 0.63
CA ALA A 569 4.21 21.97 1.99
C ALA A 569 5.08 22.85 2.91
N ARG A 570 6.30 23.20 2.48
CA ARG A 570 7.17 24.11 3.24
C ARG A 570 6.50 25.46 3.52
N GLU A 571 5.84 26.04 2.50
CA GLU A 571 5.09 27.29 2.67
C GLU A 571 3.96 27.12 3.70
N LYS A 572 3.19 26.04 3.66
CA LYS A 572 2.07 25.83 4.55
C LYS A 572 2.50 25.59 5.99
N LEU A 573 3.60 24.83 6.20
CA LEU A 573 4.17 24.65 7.52
C LEU A 573 4.70 25.96 8.12
N LEU A 574 5.32 26.81 7.28
CA LEU A 574 5.78 28.15 7.72
C LEU A 574 4.59 29.03 8.15
N VAL A 575 3.52 29.05 7.35
CA VAL A 575 2.29 29.79 7.70
C VAL A 575 1.68 29.25 9.00
N ALA A 576 1.69 27.93 9.22
CA ALA A 576 1.20 27.32 10.47
C ALA A 576 2.02 27.77 11.67
N LYS A 577 3.36 27.74 11.56
CA LYS A 577 4.28 28.22 12.58
C LYS A 577 4.04 29.69 12.92
N GLU A 578 4.04 30.58 11.92
CA GLU A 578 3.83 32.01 12.09
C GLU A 578 2.43 32.30 12.74
N THR A 579 1.43 31.51 12.37
CA THR A 579 0.08 31.63 12.96
C THR A 579 0.09 31.27 14.44
N ALA A 580 0.75 30.19 14.81
CA ALA A 580 0.86 29.77 16.20
C ALA A 580 1.62 30.82 17.04
N GLU A 581 2.75 31.32 16.54
CA GLU A 581 3.54 32.35 17.23
C GLU A 581 2.79 33.68 17.39
N ALA A 582 2.04 34.09 16.35
CA ALA A 582 1.19 35.30 16.41
C ALA A 582 0.05 35.18 17.43
N ARG A 583 -0.34 33.96 17.81
CA ARG A 583 -1.34 33.64 18.84
C ARG A 583 -0.71 33.40 20.23
N GLY A 584 0.59 33.70 20.39
CA GLY A 584 1.30 33.58 21.65
C GLY A 584 1.75 32.17 22.00
N TYR A 585 1.69 31.23 21.09
CA TYR A 585 2.25 29.89 21.30
C TYR A 585 3.74 29.86 21.00
N ARG A 586 4.48 29.15 21.84
CA ARG A 586 5.88 28.83 21.57
C ARG A 586 5.97 27.56 20.73
N VAL A 587 6.50 27.66 19.52
CA VAL A 587 6.74 26.49 18.66
C VAL A 587 8.00 25.80 19.15
N LEU A 588 7.86 24.57 19.63
CA LEU A 588 8.95 23.74 20.15
C LEU A 588 9.63 22.93 19.06
N HIS A 589 8.85 22.42 18.11
CA HIS A 589 9.29 21.56 17.02
C HIS A 589 8.29 21.64 15.87
N ALA A 590 8.78 21.50 14.64
CA ALA A 590 7.91 21.23 13.49
C ALA A 590 8.62 20.31 12.51
N LEU A 591 7.91 19.35 11.98
CA LEU A 591 8.46 18.29 11.13
C LEU A 591 7.49 18.00 9.98
N VAL A 592 7.81 18.50 8.80
CA VAL A 592 7.08 18.30 7.54
C VAL A 592 5.60 18.74 7.65
N ASP A 593 4.76 17.90 8.24
CA ASP A 593 3.29 18.03 8.33
C ASP A 593 2.79 18.28 9.76
N SER A 594 3.66 18.23 10.76
CA SER A 594 3.30 18.37 12.18
C SER A 594 3.97 19.54 12.87
N LEU A 595 3.26 20.15 13.82
CA LEU A 595 3.67 21.28 14.65
C LEU A 595 3.45 20.96 16.11
N TYR A 596 4.49 21.12 16.94
CA TYR A 596 4.42 21.01 18.40
C TYR A 596 4.45 22.40 19.00
N ALA A 597 3.31 22.84 19.49
CA ALA A 597 3.12 24.18 20.04
C ALA A 597 2.81 24.12 21.55
N GLN A 598 3.34 25.07 22.30
CA GLN A 598 3.13 25.18 23.76
C GLN A 598 2.61 26.55 24.11
N ARG A 599 1.63 26.57 25.02
CA ARG A 599 1.20 27.72 25.82
C ARG A 599 0.72 27.19 27.15
N ASP A 600 1.27 27.73 28.24
CA ASP A 600 1.15 27.14 29.59
C ASP A 600 -0.30 27.04 30.10
N ASP A 601 -1.16 27.97 29.66
CA ASP A 601 -2.58 28.08 30.05
C ASP A 601 -3.55 27.57 29.01
N ALA A 602 -3.04 26.97 27.89
CA ALA A 602 -3.89 26.54 26.78
C ALA A 602 -4.70 25.29 27.12
N THR A 603 -5.99 25.37 26.86
CA THR A 603 -6.90 24.24 26.92
C THR A 603 -6.90 23.46 25.58
N ARG A 604 -7.50 22.28 25.53
CA ARG A 604 -7.72 21.55 24.27
C ARG A 604 -8.50 22.38 23.26
N GLU A 605 -9.50 23.13 23.70
CA GLU A 605 -10.30 24.02 22.86
C GLU A 605 -9.44 25.15 22.24
N ASP A 606 -8.45 25.68 23.00
CA ASP A 606 -7.52 26.67 22.45
C ASP A 606 -6.67 26.10 21.31
N TYR A 607 -6.22 24.85 21.41
CA TYR A 607 -5.50 24.15 20.33
C TYR A 607 -6.42 23.85 19.14
N GLU A 608 -7.68 23.51 19.36
CA GLU A 608 -8.67 23.32 18.31
C GLU A 608 -8.96 24.63 17.56
N ASN A 609 -9.09 25.76 18.30
CA ASN A 609 -9.23 27.09 17.71
C ASN A 609 -7.98 27.49 16.89
N LEU A 610 -6.78 27.18 17.39
CA LEU A 610 -5.54 27.40 16.64
C LEU A 610 -5.51 26.55 15.36
N SER A 611 -5.90 25.29 15.44
CA SER A 611 -5.99 24.39 14.30
C SER A 611 -6.92 24.93 13.21
N GLN A 612 -8.11 25.40 13.58
CA GLN A 612 -9.08 26.01 12.64
C GLN A 612 -8.53 27.30 12.00
N GLU A 613 -7.83 28.14 12.76
CA GLU A 613 -7.18 29.33 12.21
C GLU A 613 -6.08 28.97 11.19
N ILE A 614 -5.25 27.97 11.51
CA ILE A 614 -4.23 27.47 10.57
C ILE A 614 -4.89 26.89 9.32
N GLU A 615 -5.94 26.08 9.47
CA GLU A 615 -6.70 25.54 8.34
C GLU A 615 -7.27 26.67 7.43
N ARG A 616 -7.85 27.69 8.05
CA ARG A 616 -8.39 28.84 7.31
C ARG A 616 -7.31 29.58 6.51
N ARG A 617 -6.10 29.76 7.10
CA ARG A 617 -5.00 30.50 6.47
C ARG A 617 -4.25 29.68 5.42
N THR A 618 -4.09 28.40 5.64
CA THR A 618 -3.35 27.50 4.73
C THR A 618 -4.21 26.93 3.61
N GLY A 619 -5.53 26.85 3.84
CA GLY A 619 -6.47 26.14 2.97
C GLY A 619 -6.33 24.62 3.04
N LEU A 620 -5.56 24.07 3.99
CA LEU A 620 -5.36 22.62 4.20
C LEU A 620 -6.01 22.19 5.51
N PRO A 621 -6.65 21.02 5.56
CA PRO A 621 -7.24 20.53 6.79
C PRO A 621 -6.15 20.24 7.81
N MET A 622 -6.36 20.73 9.04
CA MET A 622 -5.47 20.52 10.18
C MET A 622 -6.25 19.94 11.35
N ALA A 623 -5.65 19.09 12.13
CA ALA A 623 -6.25 18.48 13.29
C ALA A 623 -5.32 18.58 14.50
N VAL A 624 -5.91 18.67 15.69
CA VAL A 624 -5.19 18.43 16.94
C VAL A 624 -5.09 16.93 17.13
N GLU A 625 -3.90 16.38 16.91
CA GLU A 625 -3.65 14.93 17.05
C GLU A 625 -3.69 14.53 18.52
N ALA A 626 -3.02 15.30 19.37
CA ALA A 626 -3.04 15.12 20.81
C ALA A 626 -2.68 16.41 21.55
N VAL A 627 -3.11 16.50 22.79
CA VAL A 627 -2.53 17.41 23.79
C VAL A 627 -1.78 16.55 24.79
N TYR A 628 -0.50 16.85 24.95
CA TYR A 628 0.41 16.08 25.80
C TYR A 628 0.57 16.76 27.14
N ARG A 629 0.44 15.98 28.19
CA ARG A 629 0.77 16.41 29.57
C ARG A 629 2.21 16.89 29.61
N TYR A 630 3.12 16.13 28.96
CA TYR A 630 4.47 16.59 28.68
C TYR A 630 5.11 15.91 27.47
N VAL A 631 6.10 16.57 26.90
CA VAL A 631 6.95 16.09 25.81
C VAL A 631 8.40 16.24 26.23
N VAL A 632 9.22 15.21 25.91
CA VAL A 632 10.66 15.23 26.15
C VAL A 632 11.38 15.12 24.82
N PHE A 633 12.05 16.20 24.42
CA PHE A 633 12.91 16.22 23.24
C PHE A 633 14.35 15.89 23.64
N LEU A 634 14.89 14.83 23.01
CA LEU A 634 16.17 14.23 23.34
C LEU A 634 17.26 14.64 22.35
N PRO A 635 18.53 14.75 22.83
CA PRO A 635 19.65 15.08 21.96
C PRO A 635 20.10 13.89 21.08
N SER A 636 21.06 14.17 20.21
CA SER A 636 21.79 13.14 19.48
C SER A 636 22.53 12.19 20.44
N LYS A 637 22.60 10.89 20.11
CA LYS A 637 23.39 9.92 20.87
C LYS A 637 24.90 10.20 20.84
N GLN A 638 25.38 10.87 19.80
CA GLN A 638 26.81 11.17 19.64
C GLN A 638 27.22 12.52 20.25
N SER A 639 26.26 13.45 20.37
CA SER A 639 26.51 14.83 20.81
C SER A 639 25.31 15.32 21.61
N PRO A 640 25.43 15.37 22.97
CA PRO A 640 24.32 15.72 23.86
C PRO A 640 23.76 17.13 23.66
N GLU A 641 24.51 18.00 22.98
CA GLU A 641 24.14 19.40 22.73
C GLU A 641 23.35 19.58 21.44
N ILE A 642 23.31 18.56 20.56
CA ILE A 642 22.71 18.66 19.23
C ILE A 642 21.30 18.09 19.24
N PRO A 643 20.28 18.94 19.00
CA PRO A 643 18.91 18.45 18.83
C PRO A 643 18.77 17.64 17.53
N VAL A 644 17.94 16.60 17.57
CA VAL A 644 17.60 15.79 16.41
C VAL A 644 16.09 15.68 16.26
N PRO A 645 15.56 15.79 15.04
CA PRO A 645 14.12 15.94 14.82
C PRO A 645 13.28 14.69 15.16
N ASN A 646 13.91 13.52 15.20
CA ASN A 646 13.21 12.23 15.35
C ASN A 646 13.61 11.46 16.61
N ARG A 647 13.91 12.15 17.72
CA ARG A 647 14.25 11.49 18.98
C ARG A 647 13.56 12.16 20.16
N PHE A 648 12.38 11.67 20.51
CA PHE A 648 11.55 12.22 21.56
C PHE A 648 10.47 11.23 22.02
N PHE A 649 9.84 11.50 23.15
CA PHE A 649 8.61 10.85 23.56
C PHE A 649 7.62 11.86 24.11
N CYS A 650 6.33 11.54 23.95
CA CYS A 650 5.23 12.40 24.37
C CYS A 650 4.27 11.58 25.24
N VAL A 651 3.89 12.11 26.37
CA VAL A 651 2.96 11.49 27.30
C VAL A 651 1.62 12.22 27.21
N PRO A 652 0.57 11.60 26.62
CA PRO A 652 -0.75 12.22 26.54
C PRO A 652 -1.44 12.23 27.91
N GLU A 653 -2.53 12.98 28.03
CA GLU A 653 -3.39 12.91 29.22
C GLU A 653 -4.02 11.52 29.36
N GLU A 654 -4.47 10.95 28.23
CA GLU A 654 -5.03 9.60 28.14
C GLU A 654 -4.46 8.89 26.92
N GLY A 655 -4.19 7.59 27.04
CA GLY A 655 -3.72 6.74 25.95
C GLY A 655 -2.24 6.36 26.02
N GLU A 656 -1.71 5.84 24.93
CA GLU A 656 -0.34 5.29 24.87
C GLU A 656 0.71 6.39 24.68
N VAL A 657 1.90 6.18 25.27
CA VAL A 657 3.06 7.06 25.10
C VAL A 657 3.53 7.03 23.65
N LYS A 658 3.57 8.18 22.99
CA LYS A 658 4.12 8.33 21.65
C LYS A 658 5.64 8.38 21.70
N VAL A 659 6.28 7.49 20.96
CA VAL A 659 7.76 7.35 20.97
C VAL A 659 8.32 7.50 19.56
N ARG A 660 9.41 8.27 19.43
CA ARG A 660 10.18 8.45 18.20
C ARG A 660 11.67 8.25 18.46
N GLY A 661 12.33 7.46 17.60
CA GLY A 661 13.78 7.32 17.57
C GLY A 661 14.43 6.59 18.75
N LEU A 662 13.64 6.02 19.67
CA LEU A 662 14.12 5.17 20.74
C LEU A 662 14.27 3.71 20.29
N GLU A 663 15.00 2.92 21.07
CA GLU A 663 15.35 1.53 20.73
C GLU A 663 14.13 0.64 20.62
N CYS A 664 13.11 0.81 21.44
CA CYS A 664 11.85 0.05 21.40
C CYS A 664 11.06 0.19 20.08
N ARG A 665 11.44 1.14 19.22
CA ARG A 665 10.85 1.34 17.88
C ARG A 665 11.70 0.80 16.75
N LYS A 666 12.91 0.32 16.99
CA LYS A 666 13.82 -0.18 15.97
C LYS A 666 13.61 -1.68 15.74
N HIS A 667 13.60 -2.11 14.50
CA HIS A 667 13.40 -3.52 14.14
C HIS A 667 14.55 -4.45 14.52
N ASP A 668 15.71 -3.90 14.75
CA ASP A 668 16.94 -4.63 15.04
C ASP A 668 17.30 -4.66 16.54
N THR A 669 16.47 -4.04 17.37
CA THR A 669 16.60 -4.10 18.82
C THR A 669 16.09 -5.43 19.34
N PRO A 670 16.86 -6.14 20.18
CA PRO A 670 16.38 -7.34 20.85
C PRO A 670 15.09 -7.10 21.63
N PRO A 671 14.10 -8.01 21.58
CA PRO A 671 12.82 -7.84 22.30
C PRO A 671 12.97 -7.53 23.78
N LEU A 672 13.98 -8.09 24.46
CA LEU A 672 14.27 -7.80 25.86
C LEU A 672 14.52 -6.31 26.11
N VAL A 673 15.39 -5.70 25.29
CA VAL A 673 15.75 -4.28 25.40
C VAL A 673 14.53 -3.39 25.08
N ALA A 674 13.78 -3.76 24.04
CA ALA A 674 12.58 -3.03 23.68
C ALA A 674 11.49 -3.09 24.74
N ARG A 675 11.35 -4.23 25.45
CA ARG A 675 10.40 -4.41 26.54
C ARG A 675 10.80 -3.58 27.75
N MET A 676 12.06 -3.68 28.19
CA MET A 676 12.57 -2.88 29.32
C MET A 676 12.31 -1.39 29.06
N GLN A 677 12.62 -0.90 27.86
CA GLN A 677 12.44 0.53 27.55
C GLN A 677 10.96 0.95 27.54
N ARG A 678 10.03 0.07 27.14
CA ARG A 678 8.59 0.35 27.22
C ARG A 678 8.09 0.38 28.67
N GLU A 679 8.46 -0.62 29.50
CA GLU A 679 8.10 -0.63 30.91
C GLU A 679 8.65 0.61 31.64
N ALA A 680 9.88 1.01 31.37
CA ALA A 680 10.44 2.24 31.93
C ALA A 680 9.65 3.48 31.48
N LEU A 681 9.21 3.55 30.24
CA LEU A 681 8.34 4.63 29.73
C LEU A 681 6.96 4.64 30.41
N GLU A 682 6.39 3.48 30.71
CA GLU A 682 5.11 3.37 31.44
C GLU A 682 5.24 3.97 32.84
N VAL A 683 6.31 3.66 33.57
CA VAL A 683 6.61 4.26 34.87
C VAL A 683 6.79 5.78 34.76
N LEU A 684 7.58 6.24 33.79
CA LEU A 684 7.80 7.65 33.55
C LEU A 684 6.51 8.40 33.19
N ALA A 685 5.60 7.71 32.46
CA ALA A 685 4.32 8.30 32.07
C ALA A 685 3.40 8.68 33.25
N GLU A 686 3.65 8.18 34.44
CA GLU A 686 2.91 8.58 35.63
C GLU A 686 3.30 9.98 36.15
N ALA A 687 4.43 10.54 35.68
CA ALA A 687 4.84 11.89 36.08
C ALA A 687 3.91 12.97 35.49
N HIS A 688 3.76 14.06 36.27
CA HIS A 688 2.93 15.20 35.85
C HIS A 688 3.76 16.45 35.54
N ASP A 689 4.95 16.57 36.13
CA ASP A 689 5.84 17.68 35.99
C ASP A 689 7.31 17.23 36.06
N PHE A 690 8.24 18.14 35.92
CA PHE A 690 9.66 17.84 35.94
C PHE A 690 10.14 17.28 37.31
N GLN A 691 9.55 17.71 38.40
CA GLN A 691 9.93 17.24 39.74
C GLN A 691 9.48 15.78 39.96
N SER A 692 8.22 15.48 39.65
CA SER A 692 7.69 14.11 39.72
C SER A 692 8.35 13.16 38.70
N TYR A 693 8.81 13.69 37.55
CA TYR A 693 9.60 12.93 36.63
C TYR A 693 10.92 12.44 37.25
N GLY A 694 11.60 13.28 38.04
CA GLY A 694 12.81 12.86 38.73
C GLY A 694 12.56 11.70 39.70
N CYS A 695 11.43 11.73 40.45
CA CYS A 695 11.04 10.64 41.33
C CYS A 695 10.75 9.35 40.55
N LYS A 696 10.01 9.45 39.41
CA LYS A 696 9.66 8.33 38.58
C LYS A 696 10.88 7.77 37.84
N LEU A 697 11.92 8.57 37.63
CA LEU A 697 13.17 8.09 37.02
C LEU A 697 13.89 7.09 37.96
N GLU A 698 13.84 7.30 39.26
CA GLU A 698 14.38 6.34 40.24
C GLU A 698 13.59 5.00 40.19
N GLU A 699 12.26 5.07 40.15
CA GLU A 699 11.44 3.87 40.00
C GLU A 699 11.74 3.16 38.64
N ALA A 700 11.94 3.91 37.56
CA ALA A 700 12.32 3.35 36.26
C ALA A 700 13.72 2.68 36.27
N ARG A 701 14.66 3.15 37.11
CA ARG A 701 15.95 2.49 37.36
C ARG A 701 15.78 1.10 38.01
N GLU A 702 14.76 0.91 38.83
CA GLU A 702 14.45 -0.41 39.39
C GLU A 702 13.99 -1.38 38.27
N VAL A 703 13.26 -0.89 37.27
CA VAL A 703 12.92 -1.69 36.07
C VAL A 703 14.20 -2.13 35.36
N LEU A 704 15.15 -1.21 35.09
CA LEU A 704 16.44 -1.58 34.47
C LEU A 704 17.19 -2.62 35.32
N ALA A 705 17.28 -2.42 36.62
CA ALA A 705 17.98 -3.32 37.54
C ALA A 705 17.40 -4.73 37.51
N ARG A 706 16.08 -4.87 37.42
CA ARG A 706 15.40 -6.17 37.27
C ARG A 706 15.80 -6.90 35.98
N TYR A 707 15.85 -6.19 34.85
CA TYR A 707 16.25 -6.78 33.57
C TYR A 707 17.74 -7.14 33.51
N LEU A 708 18.61 -6.35 34.16
CA LEU A 708 20.03 -6.68 34.32
C LEU A 708 20.23 -7.97 35.14
N ALA A 709 19.48 -8.13 36.25
CA ALA A 709 19.51 -9.32 37.09
C ALA A 709 18.97 -10.58 36.33
N GLN A 710 17.94 -10.43 35.50
CA GLN A 710 17.45 -11.54 34.67
C GLN A 710 18.54 -12.06 33.71
N LEU A 711 19.33 -11.18 33.12
CA LEU A 711 20.45 -11.57 32.28
C LEU A 711 21.56 -12.29 33.06
N GLU A 712 21.89 -11.83 34.27
CA GLU A 712 22.94 -12.41 35.12
C GLU A 712 22.55 -13.79 35.65
N THR A 713 21.28 -13.97 36.00
CA THR A 713 20.79 -15.24 36.53
C THR A 713 20.45 -16.28 35.46
N GLY A 714 20.51 -15.87 34.17
CA GLY A 714 20.12 -16.75 33.06
C GLY A 714 18.61 -16.98 32.93
N ASN A 715 17.78 -16.24 33.66
CA ASN A 715 16.33 -16.34 33.63
C ASN A 715 15.72 -15.49 32.50
N VAL A 716 16.18 -15.73 31.27
CA VAL A 716 15.74 -15.03 30.06
C VAL A 716 15.34 -16.02 28.99
N ASN A 717 14.16 -15.86 28.42
CA ASN A 717 13.80 -16.57 27.19
C ASN A 717 14.70 -16.11 26.06
N LEU A 718 15.40 -17.06 25.42
CA LEU A 718 16.37 -16.78 24.35
C LEU A 718 15.75 -16.03 23.15
N GLU A 719 14.47 -16.24 22.86
CA GLU A 719 13.75 -15.50 21.82
C GLU A 719 13.77 -13.99 22.05
N GLN A 720 13.88 -13.56 23.31
CA GLN A 720 13.95 -12.14 23.66
C GLN A 720 15.32 -11.52 23.38
N LEU A 721 16.33 -12.34 23.12
CA LEU A 721 17.69 -11.91 22.79
C LEU A 721 17.97 -11.87 21.28
N VAL A 722 17.01 -12.32 20.47
CA VAL A 722 17.17 -12.42 19.02
C VAL A 722 17.28 -11.05 18.38
N VAL A 723 18.38 -10.85 17.63
CA VAL A 723 18.60 -9.67 16.78
C VAL A 723 18.11 -9.99 15.37
N ASN A 724 17.26 -9.13 14.80
CA ASN A 724 16.78 -9.26 13.43
C ASN A 724 17.49 -8.24 12.52
N ARG A 725 18.18 -8.70 11.48
CA ARG A 725 18.95 -7.83 10.58
C ARG A 725 18.68 -8.19 9.13
N ARG A 726 18.65 -7.16 8.28
CA ARG A 726 18.54 -7.31 6.84
C ARG A 726 19.92 -7.44 6.20
N LEU A 727 20.07 -8.42 5.31
CA LEU A 727 21.26 -8.58 4.51
C LEU A 727 21.40 -7.45 3.49
N THR A 728 22.54 -6.78 3.49
CA THR A 728 22.86 -5.73 2.51
C THR A 728 23.69 -6.26 1.34
N ARG A 729 24.28 -7.45 1.47
CA ARG A 729 25.14 -8.09 0.46
C ARG A 729 24.93 -9.61 0.50
N SER A 730 25.41 -10.31 -0.53
CA SER A 730 25.51 -11.78 -0.45
C SER A 730 26.50 -12.20 0.63
N PRO A 731 26.34 -13.37 1.28
CA PRO A 731 27.21 -13.78 2.38
C PRO A 731 28.71 -13.75 2.04
N GLY A 732 29.10 -14.16 0.81
CA GLY A 732 30.47 -14.13 0.33
C GLY A 732 31.06 -12.72 0.08
N ASP A 733 30.23 -11.70 -0.08
CA ASP A 733 30.66 -10.33 -0.42
C ASP A 733 30.98 -9.47 0.82
N TYR A 734 30.77 -9.99 2.03
CA TYR A 734 31.11 -9.28 3.26
C TYR A 734 32.60 -9.33 3.52
N ARG A 735 33.26 -8.16 3.49
CA ARG A 735 34.71 -8.03 3.75
C ARG A 735 35.04 -8.04 5.24
N GLN A 736 34.12 -7.59 6.09
CA GLN A 736 34.30 -7.56 7.55
C GLN A 736 33.48 -8.65 8.22
N ALA A 737 34.00 -9.23 9.29
CA ALA A 737 33.33 -10.23 10.10
C ALA A 737 32.33 -9.56 11.09
N SER A 738 31.36 -8.83 10.56
CA SER A 738 30.26 -8.30 11.37
C SER A 738 29.34 -9.43 11.82
N ALA A 739 28.59 -9.23 12.91
CA ALA A 739 27.63 -10.21 13.43
C ALA A 739 26.68 -10.75 12.33
N THR A 740 26.13 -9.86 11.51
CA THR A 740 25.28 -10.21 10.36
C THR A 740 26.02 -11.09 9.33
N ALA A 741 27.29 -10.75 9.03
CA ALA A 741 28.09 -11.51 8.06
C ALA A 741 28.42 -12.91 8.56
N ILE A 742 28.72 -13.04 9.85
CA ILE A 742 29.03 -14.32 10.49
C ILE A 742 27.77 -15.22 10.47
N ALA A 743 26.65 -14.74 10.98
CA ALA A 743 25.39 -15.48 10.98
C ALA A 743 24.96 -15.90 9.56
N ALA A 744 25.13 -15.01 8.57
CA ALA A 744 24.84 -15.34 7.18
C ALA A 744 25.72 -16.47 6.64
N LYS A 745 27.02 -16.47 6.95
CA LYS A 745 27.96 -17.54 6.57
C LYS A 745 27.66 -18.87 7.29
N GLN A 746 27.19 -18.82 8.54
CA GLN A 746 26.75 -20.02 9.26
C GLN A 746 25.56 -20.67 8.54
N LEU A 747 24.55 -19.89 8.16
CA LEU A 747 23.39 -20.37 7.41
C LEU A 747 23.77 -20.89 6.02
N GLU A 748 24.66 -20.20 5.30
CA GLU A 748 25.12 -20.64 3.98
C GLU A 748 25.84 -22.02 4.08
N ARG A 749 26.69 -22.21 5.08
CA ARG A 749 27.36 -23.51 5.35
C ARG A 749 26.38 -24.62 5.72
N SER A 750 25.23 -24.29 6.33
CA SER A 750 24.12 -25.22 6.56
C SER A 750 23.25 -25.51 5.33
N GLY A 751 23.58 -24.92 4.18
CA GLY A 751 22.90 -25.16 2.91
C GLY A 751 21.76 -24.15 2.61
N VAL A 752 21.56 -23.13 3.44
CA VAL A 752 20.56 -22.07 3.22
C VAL A 752 21.08 -21.08 2.18
N LYS A 753 20.29 -20.83 1.14
CA LYS A 753 20.60 -19.85 0.09
C LYS A 753 20.03 -18.48 0.45
N LEU A 754 20.86 -17.61 0.96
CA LEU A 754 20.51 -16.25 1.32
C LEU A 754 20.77 -15.27 0.17
N ARG A 755 19.92 -14.24 0.07
CA ARG A 755 20.01 -13.17 -0.92
C ARG A 755 20.04 -11.80 -0.25
N PRO A 756 20.72 -10.82 -0.86
CA PRO A 756 20.65 -9.45 -0.37
C PRO A 756 19.20 -8.97 -0.27
N GLY A 757 18.87 -8.30 0.84
CA GLY A 757 17.53 -7.84 1.16
C GLY A 757 16.69 -8.78 2.02
N GLU A 758 17.10 -10.05 2.19
CA GLU A 758 16.46 -10.99 3.14
C GLU A 758 16.82 -10.64 4.58
N ASN A 759 15.93 -10.98 5.51
CA ASN A 759 16.16 -10.86 6.94
C ASN A 759 16.82 -12.15 7.45
N LEU A 760 17.70 -11.99 8.40
CA LEU A 760 18.25 -13.09 9.18
C LEU A 760 18.22 -12.77 10.68
N GLN A 761 18.19 -13.80 11.48
CA GLN A 761 18.08 -13.73 12.93
C GLN A 761 19.28 -14.41 13.58
N TYR A 762 19.81 -13.81 14.64
CA TYR A 762 20.93 -14.38 15.40
C TYR A 762 20.90 -13.89 16.85
N ILE A 763 21.63 -14.61 17.72
CA ILE A 763 21.93 -14.20 19.08
C ILE A 763 23.44 -13.92 19.17
N ILE A 764 23.81 -12.92 19.98
CA ILE A 764 25.21 -12.62 20.30
C ILE A 764 25.64 -13.57 21.40
N THR A 765 26.68 -14.33 21.14
CA THR A 765 27.19 -15.40 22.04
C THR A 765 28.40 -14.95 22.86
N ASP A 766 29.39 -14.32 22.21
CA ASP A 766 30.56 -13.69 22.82
C ASP A 766 31.11 -12.64 21.81
N ALA A 767 30.74 -11.37 21.97
CA ALA A 767 31.14 -10.33 21.02
C ALA A 767 32.64 -10.12 20.88
N GLU A 768 33.43 -10.52 21.89
CA GLU A 768 34.88 -10.37 21.95
C GLU A 768 35.65 -11.64 21.59
N ALA A 769 34.98 -12.77 21.28
CA ALA A 769 35.61 -14.03 20.92
C ALA A 769 36.62 -13.84 19.78
N GLU A 770 37.77 -14.53 19.88
CA GLU A 770 38.81 -14.51 18.84
C GLU A 770 38.29 -15.10 17.53
N LEU A 771 37.61 -16.24 17.59
CA LEU A 771 37.02 -16.88 16.43
C LEU A 771 35.70 -16.18 16.05
N PRO A 772 35.58 -15.69 14.83
CA PRO A 772 34.33 -15.01 14.40
C PRO A 772 33.07 -15.85 14.60
N ASP A 773 33.15 -17.17 14.40
CA ASP A 773 31.98 -18.06 14.51
C ASP A 773 31.43 -18.18 15.94
N ASP A 774 32.24 -17.89 16.95
CA ASP A 774 31.83 -17.91 18.35
C ASP A 774 31.18 -16.60 18.82
N ARG A 775 31.29 -15.52 18.02
CA ARG A 775 30.75 -14.19 18.36
C ARG A 775 29.23 -14.14 18.29
N VAL A 776 28.65 -14.89 17.38
CA VAL A 776 27.20 -14.95 17.16
C VAL A 776 26.76 -16.33 16.71
N ARG A 777 25.52 -16.69 17.00
CA ARG A 777 24.87 -17.90 16.49
C ARG A 777 23.62 -17.55 15.73
N ALA A 778 23.49 -18.04 14.49
CA ALA A 778 22.25 -17.92 13.73
C ALA A 778 21.11 -18.61 14.49
N TRP A 779 19.98 -17.93 14.61
CA TRP A 779 18.85 -18.35 15.48
C TRP A 779 18.35 -19.75 15.14
N THR A 780 18.23 -20.09 13.88
CA THR A 780 17.75 -21.41 13.44
C THR A 780 18.76 -22.54 13.63
N LEU A 781 20.01 -22.21 13.96
CA LEU A 781 21.08 -23.16 14.28
C LEU A 781 21.37 -23.21 15.79
N TRP A 782 20.41 -22.75 16.60
CA TRP A 782 20.58 -22.62 18.06
C TRP A 782 20.50 -23.96 18.81
N GLU A 783 19.89 -25.00 18.25
CA GLU A 783 19.74 -26.30 18.92
C GLU A 783 21.07 -26.80 19.43
N GLY A 784 21.11 -27.18 20.73
CA GLY A 784 22.31 -27.67 21.43
C GLY A 784 23.31 -26.59 21.81
N TRP A 785 23.01 -25.28 21.59
CA TRP A 785 23.89 -24.21 22.04
C TRP A 785 23.40 -23.62 23.37
N HIS A 786 24.32 -23.41 24.31
CA HIS A 786 24.03 -22.80 25.61
C HIS A 786 24.96 -21.60 25.83
N GLY A 787 24.40 -20.47 26.18
CA GLY A 787 25.15 -19.27 26.51
C GLY A 787 24.91 -18.09 25.55
N TYR A 788 24.86 -16.91 26.10
CA TYR A 788 24.79 -15.64 25.40
C TYR A 788 25.69 -14.63 26.07
N ASP A 789 26.05 -13.56 25.36
CA ASP A 789 26.94 -12.51 25.88
C ASP A 789 26.16 -11.59 26.84
N VAL A 790 26.23 -11.91 28.13
CA VAL A 790 25.56 -11.13 29.22
C VAL A 790 26.01 -9.68 29.19
N LYS A 791 27.31 -9.42 29.02
CA LYS A 791 27.88 -8.06 29.06
C LYS A 791 27.36 -7.21 27.90
N ASN A 792 27.28 -7.78 26.71
CA ASN A 792 26.80 -7.10 25.53
C ASN A 792 25.31 -6.72 25.66
N TYR A 793 24.46 -7.64 26.13
CA TYR A 793 23.06 -7.35 26.35
C TYR A 793 22.80 -6.39 27.52
N GLN A 794 23.60 -6.48 28.60
CA GLN A 794 23.57 -5.50 29.69
C GLN A 794 23.93 -4.09 29.20
N LYS A 795 24.96 -3.97 28.36
CA LYS A 795 25.32 -2.69 27.73
C LYS A 795 24.15 -2.17 26.89
N ALA A 796 23.52 -3.01 26.07
CA ALA A 796 22.38 -2.60 25.26
C ALA A 796 21.19 -2.11 26.09
N LEU A 797 20.93 -2.70 27.27
CA LEU A 797 19.91 -2.24 28.22
C LEU A 797 20.26 -0.86 28.79
N ARG A 798 21.53 -0.67 29.24
CA ARG A 798 21.98 0.63 29.78
C ARG A 798 21.94 1.72 28.72
N ASP A 799 22.46 1.45 27.52
CA ASP A 799 22.45 2.41 26.38
C ASP A 799 21.01 2.82 25.96
N ALA A 800 20.04 1.90 26.12
CA ALA A 800 18.63 2.22 25.85
C ALA A 800 18.02 3.05 26.97
N PHE A 801 18.39 2.81 28.23
CA PHE A 801 17.88 3.53 29.39
C PHE A 801 18.44 4.94 29.50
N GLU A 802 19.70 5.15 29.13
CA GLU A 802 20.40 6.44 29.15
C GLU A 802 19.62 7.57 28.47
N ALA A 803 18.73 7.23 27.50
CA ALA A 803 17.85 8.19 26.85
C ALA A 803 16.95 8.97 27.84
N PHE A 804 16.65 8.39 28.99
CA PHE A 804 15.77 9.00 30.02
C PHE A 804 16.52 9.90 31.02
N GLU A 805 17.84 9.79 31.10
CA GLU A 805 18.68 10.49 32.05
C GLU A 805 19.30 11.76 31.46
N HIS A 806 19.60 11.81 30.19
CA HIS A 806 20.39 12.87 29.55
C HIS A 806 19.83 14.29 29.66
N PHE A 807 18.51 14.47 29.77
CA PHE A 807 17.96 15.82 29.85
C PHE A 807 17.78 16.31 31.30
N ALA A 808 17.82 15.42 32.29
CA ALA A 808 17.81 15.80 33.70
C ALA A 808 19.05 16.64 34.08
N LEU A 809 20.09 16.63 33.23
CA LEU A 809 21.34 17.35 33.40
C LEU A 809 21.38 18.72 32.68
N VAL A 810 20.41 19.00 31.80
CA VAL A 810 20.30 20.25 31.03
C VAL A 810 19.23 21.13 31.71
N ARG A 811 19.68 21.99 32.64
CA ARG A 811 18.88 23.08 33.23
C ARG A 811 18.97 24.32 32.35
#